data_2e511d519acaf28188546190b67bc674
#
_entry.id   2e511d519acaf28188546190b67bc674
#
_cell.length_a   1.000
_cell.length_b   1.000
_cell.length_c   1.000
_cell.angle_alpha   90.00
_cell.angle_beta   90.00
_cell.angle_gamma   90.00
#
_symmetry.space_group_name_H-M   'P 1'
#
loop_
_entity.id
_entity.type
_entity.pdbx_description
1 polymer ?
#
loop_
_entity_poly.entity_id
_entity_poly.type
_entity_poly.pdbx_seq_one_letter_code
_entity_poly.pdbx_strand_id
1 'polypeptide(L)'
;MNAMPVITTPAAVFPFRKLRVRIWTLVGFLFLAAGHGIAQAAPEGADGISRLTSPLVLDGKMGDPGWKSATRYADFKTRHPEAGQSPSERTEVYLAYDAATLYVAIRSFDDEPKKIRALAATGDDAWKDDWAVLCLNTYDDALNSLFFLVTPGNVRSSGTLDNDNKPQLTLDMKWESRASVVDDGWIAEMAIPLRILPFQGSDRVTMSFKVARFISRKAEEENLPEMKPEGREYEQYREIVLRNVVPSSLPASEVYRQGLENLRRNRLQLHDLGYEEQLHKWGDASVLDYLIFRSRELKASRHPFHFQRAPEDERVAALLATMEYAPGKRVGNVERFLTRSATTSFLVIKDDVVLYEHYFNGYRKNSLVTSFSMAKSFDSTLVGIALDEGKMGSVHDPITKYLPELARRDPRFAQITIQDLLLMSSGIRYNEDPPYQDNDVTYHAVDLRQAAMEKTAIVDAPGKHWLYDNYHPLLLGMILERVTGMSVTAYLQEKLWEPLGMEYPGSWSINGDNDGLEKMESGINARTIDFAKFGRLMLNHGQWEGKQIVSQAWVEQATEAEERPSSYYGDDPFFVSLGHYYKYFWWGDKRPGGKSDFHAVGNKGQYIYVSPQKRVIIVRNGFDFGIPSSRWARLFYQLANGL
;
A
#
# COMPACT_ATOMS: atom_id res chain seq x y z
N MET A 1 7.58 37.46 -25.33
CA MET A 1 7.99 36.34 -25.71
C MET A 1 7.07 35.40 -25.01
N ASN A 2 6.27 34.73 -25.76
CA ASN A 2 4.98 34.19 -25.32
C ASN A 2 5.13 32.99 -24.42
N ALA A 3 4.60 33.07 -23.20
CA ALA A 3 4.43 31.95 -22.30
C ALA A 3 3.28 31.06 -22.81
N MET A 4 3.55 29.79 -23.07
CA MET A 4 2.54 28.76 -23.28
C MET A 4 1.95 28.35 -21.94
N PRO A 5 0.65 28.09 -21.86
CA PRO A 5 0.04 27.62 -20.60
C PRO A 5 0.38 26.15 -20.35
N VAL A 6 0.84 25.87 -19.14
CA VAL A 6 1.00 24.52 -18.60
C VAL A 6 -0.40 23.94 -18.42
N ILE A 7 -0.72 22.90 -19.16
CA ILE A 7 -1.94 22.09 -18.95
C ILE A 7 -1.61 21.09 -17.86
N THR A 8 -2.01 21.41 -16.63
CA THR A 8 -2.03 20.46 -15.52
C THR A 8 -3.30 19.62 -15.64
N THR A 9 -3.16 18.33 -15.91
CA THR A 9 -4.24 17.34 -15.75
C THR A 9 -4.40 17.04 -14.25
N PRO A 10 -5.61 17.14 -13.68
CA PRO A 10 -5.82 16.81 -12.28
C PRO A 10 -5.81 15.29 -12.08
N ALA A 11 -4.89 14.79 -11.28
CA ALA A 11 -5.05 13.50 -10.62
C ALA A 11 -6.27 13.61 -9.69
N ALA A 12 -7.20 12.66 -9.78
CA ALA A 12 -8.38 12.62 -8.93
C ALA A 12 -7.93 12.32 -7.49
N VAL A 13 -7.88 13.35 -6.67
CA VAL A 13 -7.58 13.27 -5.24
C VAL A 13 -8.87 13.54 -4.48
N PHE A 14 -9.21 12.66 -3.56
CA PHE A 14 -10.48 12.67 -2.83
C PHE A 14 -10.39 13.48 -1.53
N PRO A 15 -11.32 14.40 -1.24
CA PRO A 15 -11.32 15.13 0.02
C PRO A 15 -12.12 14.39 1.10
N PHE A 16 -11.50 14.08 2.23
CA PHE A 16 -12.21 13.74 3.46
C PHE A 16 -12.93 14.98 4.01
N ARG A 17 -14.25 15.07 3.88
CA ARG A 17 -15.09 16.05 4.60
C ARG A 17 -15.75 15.39 5.81
N LYS A 18 -15.53 16.00 6.97
CA LYS A 18 -16.15 15.67 8.26
C LYS A 18 -17.67 15.77 8.19
N LEU A 19 -18.38 14.70 8.50
CA LEU A 19 -19.84 14.72 8.69
C LEU A 19 -20.19 14.70 10.18
N ARG A 20 -20.87 15.75 10.63
CA ARG A 20 -21.47 15.80 11.98
C ARG A 20 -22.77 15.02 11.97
N VAL A 21 -22.86 13.97 12.80
CA VAL A 21 -24.09 13.23 13.07
C VAL A 21 -25.03 14.08 13.92
N ARG A 22 -26.23 14.34 13.46
CA ARG A 22 -27.38 14.76 14.30
C ARG A 22 -28.40 13.63 14.29
N ILE A 23 -28.65 13.11 15.49
CA ILE A 23 -29.69 12.14 15.79
C ILE A 23 -31.05 12.86 15.76
N TRP A 24 -32.02 12.32 14.99
CA TRP A 24 -33.45 12.58 15.19
C TRP A 24 -34.26 11.29 15.12
N THR A 25 -35.13 11.15 16.06
CA THR A 25 -35.92 9.99 16.45
C THR A 25 -37.18 9.83 15.57
N LEU A 26 -37.60 8.57 15.38
CA LEU A 26 -38.85 8.00 14.87
C LEU A 26 -40.11 8.85 14.87
N VAL A 27 -40.90 8.75 13.82
CA VAL A 27 -42.35 8.42 13.88
C VAL A 27 -42.76 7.72 12.60
N GLY A 28 -43.42 6.55 12.74
CA GLY A 28 -43.92 5.76 11.61
C GLY A 28 -45.29 6.23 11.12
N PHE A 29 -45.55 5.93 9.83
CA PHE A 29 -46.93 5.79 9.30
C PHE A 29 -46.97 4.71 8.24
N LEU A 30 -47.89 3.76 8.48
CA LEU A 30 -48.36 2.79 7.51
C LEU A 30 -49.23 3.49 6.46
N PHE A 31 -49.05 3.15 5.16
CA PHE A 31 -50.15 3.15 4.18
C PHE A 31 -50.02 1.97 3.21
N LEU A 32 -51.11 1.25 3.13
CA LEU A 32 -51.36 0.15 2.17
C LEU A 32 -51.80 0.71 0.79
N ALA A 33 -51.41 -0.02 -0.20
CA ALA A 33 -52.19 -0.58 -1.30
C ALA A 33 -51.85 -0.19 -2.74
N ALA A 34 -51.69 -1.25 -3.44
CA ALA A 34 -52.18 -1.58 -4.81
C ALA A 34 -51.25 -1.32 -6.00
N GLY A 35 -50.56 -2.37 -6.37
CA GLY A 35 -50.66 -3.12 -7.62
C GLY A 35 -50.37 -2.41 -8.93
N HIS A 36 -49.24 -2.76 -9.54
CA HIS A 36 -49.20 -3.02 -11.00
C HIS A 36 -47.89 -3.78 -11.35
N GLY A 37 -48.08 -4.87 -12.08
CA GLY A 37 -47.11 -5.47 -12.97
C GLY A 37 -45.80 -6.02 -12.34
N ILE A 38 -45.87 -7.18 -11.72
CA ILE A 38 -44.69 -7.96 -11.36
C ILE A 38 -44.11 -8.52 -12.66
N ALA A 39 -43.03 -7.91 -13.15
CA ALA A 39 -42.10 -8.66 -13.96
C ALA A 39 -41.44 -9.67 -13.00
N GLN A 40 -41.71 -10.94 -13.21
CA GLN A 40 -41.21 -12.06 -12.44
C GLN A 40 -39.67 -12.03 -12.50
N ALA A 41 -39.04 -11.60 -11.42
CA ALA A 41 -37.63 -11.85 -11.23
C ALA A 41 -37.42 -13.37 -11.26
N ALA A 42 -36.48 -13.82 -12.08
CA ALA A 42 -36.03 -15.20 -12.03
C ALA A 42 -35.66 -15.55 -10.59
N PRO A 43 -35.93 -16.79 -10.11
CA PRO A 43 -35.68 -17.16 -8.74
C PRO A 43 -34.20 -16.91 -8.43
N GLU A 44 -33.92 -16.13 -7.39
CA GLU A 44 -32.61 -16.10 -6.74
C GLU A 44 -32.33 -17.53 -6.29
N GLY A 45 -31.66 -18.29 -7.16
CA GLY A 45 -31.09 -19.58 -6.78
C GLY A 45 -29.99 -19.30 -5.78
N ALA A 46 -30.16 -19.75 -4.55
CA ALA A 46 -29.07 -19.86 -3.62
C ALA A 46 -27.85 -20.44 -4.36
N ASP A 47 -26.72 -19.73 -4.34
CA ASP A 47 -25.39 -20.23 -4.68
C ASP A 47 -24.90 -20.26 -6.14
N GLY A 48 -25.13 -19.31 -7.01
CA GLY A 48 -24.34 -19.31 -8.24
C GLY A 48 -24.83 -18.45 -9.39
N ILE A 49 -23.91 -18.11 -10.28
CA ILE A 49 -24.20 -17.50 -11.58
C ILE A 49 -24.57 -18.58 -12.63
N SER A 50 -25.18 -18.18 -13.72
CA SER A 50 -25.71 -19.10 -14.77
C SER A 50 -24.60 -19.85 -15.49
N ARG A 51 -24.73 -21.19 -15.58
CA ARG A 51 -23.81 -22.02 -16.36
C ARG A 51 -24.37 -22.22 -17.77
N LEU A 52 -23.52 -21.94 -18.76
CA LEU A 52 -23.86 -22.08 -20.18
C LEU A 52 -23.47 -23.47 -20.69
N THR A 53 -24.18 -23.91 -21.74
CA THR A 53 -23.90 -25.16 -22.45
C THR A 53 -23.00 -24.98 -23.67
N SER A 54 -22.87 -23.75 -24.16
CA SER A 54 -22.00 -23.37 -25.27
C SER A 54 -21.33 -22.02 -25.01
N PRO A 55 -20.15 -21.77 -25.58
CA PRO A 55 -19.49 -20.48 -25.50
C PRO A 55 -20.32 -19.35 -26.10
N LEU A 56 -20.21 -18.13 -25.51
CA LEU A 56 -20.80 -16.91 -26.06
C LEU A 56 -19.93 -16.31 -27.16
N VAL A 57 -20.55 -15.74 -28.15
CA VAL A 57 -19.90 -14.91 -29.17
C VAL A 57 -19.99 -13.45 -28.73
N LEU A 58 -18.83 -12.81 -28.59
CA LEU A 58 -18.73 -11.40 -28.21
C LEU A 58 -18.80 -10.52 -29.45
N ASP A 59 -19.81 -9.64 -29.52
CA ASP A 59 -19.98 -8.69 -30.62
C ASP A 59 -20.00 -7.22 -30.17
N GLY A 60 -19.90 -6.96 -28.86
CA GLY A 60 -19.99 -5.63 -28.24
C GLY A 60 -21.41 -5.08 -28.17
N LYS A 61 -22.44 -5.92 -28.43
CA LYS A 61 -23.85 -5.52 -28.47
C LYS A 61 -24.77 -6.46 -27.71
N MET A 62 -24.22 -7.50 -27.08
CA MET A 62 -24.96 -8.58 -26.41
C MET A 62 -25.95 -9.28 -27.39
N GLY A 63 -25.53 -9.44 -28.67
CA GLY A 63 -26.33 -10.05 -29.70
C GLY A 63 -26.52 -11.57 -29.54
N ASP A 64 -25.59 -12.25 -28.85
CA ASP A 64 -25.69 -13.69 -28.61
C ASP A 64 -26.89 -14.01 -27.70
N PRO A 65 -27.78 -14.94 -28.12
CA PRO A 65 -28.93 -15.33 -27.32
C PRO A 65 -28.63 -15.87 -25.93
N GLY A 66 -27.43 -16.38 -25.70
CA GLY A 66 -26.97 -16.90 -24.39
C GLY A 66 -26.94 -15.85 -23.28
N TRP A 67 -26.80 -14.57 -23.61
CA TRP A 67 -26.89 -13.49 -22.65
C TRP A 67 -28.25 -13.39 -21.94
N LYS A 68 -29.33 -13.89 -22.57
CA LYS A 68 -30.69 -13.93 -21.97
C LYS A 68 -30.77 -14.86 -20.76
N SER A 69 -29.88 -15.85 -20.69
CA SER A 69 -29.80 -16.79 -19.56
C SER A 69 -28.74 -16.38 -18.51
N ALA A 70 -27.94 -15.34 -18.77
CA ALA A 70 -26.95 -14.85 -17.81
C ALA A 70 -27.62 -14.27 -16.56
N THR A 71 -26.94 -14.42 -15.42
CA THR A 71 -27.39 -13.83 -14.15
C THR A 71 -27.16 -12.33 -14.19
N ARG A 72 -28.24 -11.55 -14.02
CA ARG A 72 -28.24 -10.10 -14.10
C ARG A 72 -28.21 -9.47 -12.71
N TYR A 73 -27.39 -8.44 -12.56
CA TYR A 73 -27.34 -7.56 -11.39
C TYR A 73 -27.46 -6.10 -11.84
N ALA A 74 -28.12 -5.25 -11.04
CA ALA A 74 -28.39 -3.86 -11.39
C ALA A 74 -28.39 -2.88 -10.20
N ASP A 75 -28.12 -3.38 -8.97
CA ASP A 75 -28.20 -2.57 -7.74
C ASP A 75 -26.89 -1.80 -7.50
N PHE A 76 -26.48 -0.98 -8.49
CA PHE A 76 -25.33 -0.11 -8.36
C PHE A 76 -25.61 1.06 -7.42
N LYS A 77 -24.57 1.47 -6.69
CA LYS A 77 -24.55 2.65 -5.83
C LYS A 77 -23.32 3.49 -6.14
N THR A 78 -23.45 4.82 -6.01
CA THR A 78 -22.33 5.71 -6.18
C THR A 78 -21.30 5.49 -5.07
N ARG A 79 -20.02 5.61 -5.44
CA ARG A 79 -18.90 5.77 -4.54
C ARG A 79 -18.45 7.23 -4.49
N HIS A 80 -18.43 7.88 -5.63
CA HIS A 80 -18.09 9.27 -5.82
C HIS A 80 -19.15 9.95 -6.67
N PRO A 81 -19.41 11.27 -6.47
CA PRO A 81 -18.83 12.15 -5.47
C PRO A 81 -19.35 11.92 -4.04
N GLU A 82 -20.50 11.26 -3.88
CA GLU A 82 -21.12 10.94 -2.59
C GLU A 82 -21.50 9.46 -2.57
N ALA A 83 -21.03 8.72 -1.56
CA ALA A 83 -21.25 7.28 -1.48
C ALA A 83 -22.69 6.90 -1.13
N GLY A 84 -23.17 5.77 -1.68
CA GLY A 84 -24.45 5.15 -1.32
C GLY A 84 -25.68 5.75 -2.02
N GLN A 85 -25.51 6.74 -2.91
CA GLN A 85 -26.61 7.33 -3.66
C GLN A 85 -27.01 6.46 -4.87
N SER A 86 -28.14 6.78 -5.46
CA SER A 86 -28.49 6.21 -6.76
C SER A 86 -27.62 6.83 -7.85
N PRO A 87 -27.01 6.01 -8.74
CA PRO A 87 -26.23 6.53 -9.84
C PRO A 87 -27.02 7.48 -10.75
N SER A 88 -26.31 8.44 -11.36
CA SER A 88 -26.93 9.36 -12.32
C SER A 88 -27.30 8.69 -13.65
N GLU A 89 -26.65 7.58 -13.96
CA GLU A 89 -26.89 6.76 -15.14
C GLU A 89 -27.02 5.29 -14.72
N ARG A 90 -27.89 4.53 -15.39
CA ARG A 90 -28.13 3.13 -15.05
C ARG A 90 -27.00 2.23 -15.57
N THR A 91 -26.61 1.25 -14.75
CA THR A 91 -25.68 0.18 -15.15
C THR A 91 -26.26 -1.19 -14.81
N GLU A 92 -26.02 -2.14 -15.68
CA GLU A 92 -26.38 -3.54 -15.50
C GLU A 92 -25.17 -4.41 -15.80
N VAL A 93 -24.96 -5.45 -15.00
CA VAL A 93 -23.94 -6.47 -15.25
C VAL A 93 -24.59 -7.84 -15.39
N TYR A 94 -24.07 -8.61 -16.34
CA TYR A 94 -24.51 -9.95 -16.65
C TYR A 94 -23.33 -10.90 -16.50
N LEU A 95 -23.50 -11.94 -15.68
CA LEU A 95 -22.47 -12.94 -15.42
C LEU A 95 -22.98 -14.32 -15.86
N ALA A 96 -22.13 -15.02 -16.60
CA ALA A 96 -22.34 -16.42 -16.96
C ALA A 96 -20.98 -17.12 -17.07
N TYR A 97 -20.97 -18.45 -17.09
CA TYR A 97 -19.75 -19.22 -17.29
C TYR A 97 -20.03 -20.53 -18.02
N ASP A 98 -19.02 -21.07 -18.67
CA ASP A 98 -18.98 -22.46 -19.12
C ASP A 98 -17.88 -23.24 -18.37
N ALA A 99 -17.50 -24.40 -18.84
CA ALA A 99 -16.48 -25.21 -18.18
C ALA A 99 -15.07 -24.55 -18.15
N ALA A 100 -14.80 -23.59 -19.04
CA ALA A 100 -13.47 -23.03 -19.28
C ALA A 100 -13.39 -21.51 -19.21
N THR A 101 -14.53 -20.78 -19.22
CA THR A 101 -14.56 -19.33 -19.41
C THR A 101 -15.61 -18.69 -18.51
N LEU A 102 -15.24 -17.58 -17.88
CA LEU A 102 -16.15 -16.63 -17.23
C LEU A 102 -16.51 -15.54 -18.25
N TYR A 103 -17.80 -15.33 -18.48
CA TYR A 103 -18.34 -14.30 -19.37
C TYR A 103 -18.96 -13.18 -18.54
N VAL A 104 -18.63 -11.95 -18.91
CA VAL A 104 -19.14 -10.73 -18.24
C VAL A 104 -19.61 -9.76 -19.32
N ALA A 105 -20.84 -9.27 -19.21
CA ALA A 105 -21.27 -8.11 -19.99
C ALA A 105 -21.66 -6.99 -19.04
N ILE A 106 -21.22 -5.77 -19.35
CA ILE A 106 -21.56 -4.56 -18.61
C ILE A 106 -22.27 -3.62 -19.57
N ARG A 107 -23.54 -3.35 -19.30
CA ARG A 107 -24.36 -2.43 -20.05
C ARG A 107 -24.45 -1.11 -19.30
N SER A 108 -23.78 -0.12 -19.81
CA SER A 108 -23.66 1.22 -19.26
C SER A 108 -24.60 2.16 -20.02
N PHE A 109 -25.79 2.43 -19.47
CA PHE A 109 -26.73 3.38 -20.06
C PHE A 109 -26.18 4.80 -19.89
N ASP A 110 -26.58 5.68 -20.80
CA ASP A 110 -26.13 7.06 -20.79
C ASP A 110 -27.11 7.92 -21.58
N ASP A 111 -27.64 8.97 -20.96
CA ASP A 111 -28.60 9.89 -21.59
C ASP A 111 -27.94 10.77 -22.67
N GLU A 112 -26.60 10.88 -22.67
CA GLU A 112 -25.82 11.64 -23.63
C GLU A 112 -24.70 10.81 -24.28
N PRO A 113 -25.00 9.74 -25.05
CA PRO A 113 -23.99 8.79 -25.54
C PRO A 113 -22.88 9.43 -26.37
N LYS A 114 -23.17 10.58 -27.01
CA LYS A 114 -22.17 11.34 -27.78
C LYS A 114 -21.09 12.02 -26.93
N LYS A 115 -21.30 12.08 -25.61
CA LYS A 115 -20.34 12.66 -24.66
C LYS A 115 -19.50 11.59 -23.93
N ILE A 116 -19.72 10.32 -24.24
CA ILE A 116 -18.91 9.21 -23.72
C ILE A 116 -17.47 9.43 -24.18
N ARG A 117 -16.55 9.37 -23.22
CA ARG A 117 -15.12 9.56 -23.48
C ARG A 117 -14.46 8.23 -23.83
N ALA A 118 -13.82 8.15 -24.99
CA ALA A 118 -13.17 6.96 -25.52
C ALA A 118 -11.90 7.34 -26.30
N LEU A 119 -10.95 8.00 -25.63
CA LEU A 119 -9.73 8.58 -26.23
C LEU A 119 -8.48 7.76 -25.94
N ALA A 120 -8.53 6.83 -24.98
CA ALA A 120 -7.39 6.03 -24.61
C ALA A 120 -6.87 5.22 -25.81
N ALA A 121 -5.55 5.26 -26.01
CA ALA A 121 -4.86 4.47 -27.03
C ALA A 121 -4.18 3.22 -26.43
N THR A 122 -3.87 3.25 -25.13
CA THR A 122 -3.17 2.19 -24.41
C THR A 122 -3.90 1.80 -23.12
N GLY A 123 -3.58 0.64 -22.57
CA GLY A 123 -4.13 0.19 -21.30
C GLY A 123 -3.78 1.10 -20.12
N ASP A 124 -2.63 1.77 -20.17
CA ASP A 124 -2.20 2.70 -19.12
C ASP A 124 -3.03 3.99 -19.12
N ASP A 125 -3.53 4.40 -20.30
CA ASP A 125 -4.41 5.57 -20.43
C ASP A 125 -5.89 5.24 -20.20
N ALA A 126 -6.25 3.98 -20.12
CA ALA A 126 -7.65 3.53 -20.02
C ALA A 126 -8.38 4.13 -18.79
N TRP A 127 -7.66 4.36 -17.69
CA TRP A 127 -8.21 4.96 -16.46
C TRP A 127 -8.59 6.44 -16.59
N LYS A 128 -8.19 7.10 -17.68
CA LYS A 128 -8.50 8.52 -17.97
C LYS A 128 -9.80 8.70 -18.73
N ASP A 129 -10.35 7.63 -19.28
CA ASP A 129 -11.61 7.61 -20.06
C ASP A 129 -12.82 7.26 -19.19
N ASP A 130 -13.97 7.12 -19.82
CA ASP A 130 -15.05 6.30 -19.28
C ASP A 130 -14.56 4.86 -19.26
N TRP A 131 -14.83 4.12 -18.19
CA TRP A 131 -14.43 2.72 -18.09
C TRP A 131 -15.42 1.89 -17.28
N ALA A 132 -15.37 0.59 -17.51
CA ALA A 132 -15.98 -0.41 -16.67
C ALA A 132 -14.93 -1.47 -16.28
N VAL A 133 -14.95 -1.91 -15.04
CA VAL A 133 -13.97 -2.85 -14.49
C VAL A 133 -14.67 -3.96 -13.72
N LEU A 134 -14.26 -5.20 -13.99
CA LEU A 134 -14.50 -6.34 -13.12
C LEU A 134 -13.31 -6.51 -12.20
N CYS A 135 -13.53 -6.50 -10.90
CA CYS A 135 -12.56 -6.89 -9.88
C CYS A 135 -12.94 -8.28 -9.37
N LEU A 136 -11.97 -9.18 -9.28
CA LEU A 136 -12.23 -10.59 -8.98
C LEU A 136 -11.23 -11.10 -7.93
N ASN A 137 -11.73 -11.48 -6.76
CA ASN A 137 -10.98 -12.24 -5.77
C ASN A 137 -11.23 -13.72 -5.98
N THR A 138 -10.27 -14.39 -6.60
CA THR A 138 -10.42 -15.76 -7.09
C THR A 138 -10.31 -16.84 -6.01
N TYR A 139 -9.97 -16.48 -4.78
CA TYR A 139 -9.91 -17.38 -3.62
C TYR A 139 -10.97 -17.07 -2.56
N ASP A 140 -11.76 -16.02 -2.76
CA ASP A 140 -12.70 -15.50 -1.76
C ASP A 140 -12.06 -15.33 -0.35
N ASP A 141 -10.83 -14.83 -0.34
CA ASP A 141 -9.99 -14.75 0.87
C ASP A 141 -9.82 -13.32 1.41
N ALA A 142 -10.52 -12.34 0.84
CA ALA A 142 -10.42 -10.92 1.20
C ALA A 142 -8.97 -10.37 1.16
N LEU A 143 -8.13 -10.96 0.30
CA LEU A 143 -6.78 -10.47 -0.02
C LEU A 143 -6.80 -9.73 -1.36
N ASN A 144 -5.65 -9.57 -2.01
CA ASN A 144 -5.55 -8.86 -3.28
C ASN A 144 -6.44 -9.45 -4.37
N SER A 145 -7.03 -8.61 -5.21
CA SER A 145 -7.89 -8.99 -6.33
C SER A 145 -7.23 -8.73 -7.69
N LEU A 146 -7.71 -9.43 -8.70
CA LEU A 146 -7.42 -9.14 -10.10
C LEU A 146 -8.43 -8.14 -10.63
N PHE A 147 -8.03 -7.32 -11.59
CA PHE A 147 -8.95 -6.45 -12.32
C PHE A 147 -8.89 -6.70 -13.83
N PHE A 148 -10.01 -6.50 -14.49
CA PHE A 148 -10.22 -6.56 -15.95
C PHE A 148 -11.00 -5.32 -16.34
N LEU A 149 -10.32 -4.34 -16.93
CA LEU A 149 -10.89 -3.07 -17.32
C LEU A 149 -11.10 -3.00 -18.83
N VAL A 150 -12.21 -2.43 -19.25
CA VAL A 150 -12.53 -2.12 -20.66
C VAL A 150 -13.05 -0.68 -20.75
N THR A 151 -12.61 0.04 -21.80
CA THR A 151 -13.16 1.35 -22.17
C THR A 151 -14.20 1.21 -23.29
N PRO A 152 -15.04 2.24 -23.55
CA PRO A 152 -15.97 2.22 -24.69
C PRO A 152 -15.28 2.04 -26.04
N GLY A 153 -14.01 2.45 -26.17
CA GLY A 153 -13.15 2.21 -27.34
C GLY A 153 -12.52 0.81 -27.39
N ASN A 154 -12.91 -0.10 -26.51
CA ASN A 154 -12.38 -1.45 -26.37
C ASN A 154 -10.88 -1.51 -26.07
N VAL A 155 -10.32 -0.49 -25.43
CA VAL A 155 -8.99 -0.56 -24.83
C VAL A 155 -9.09 -1.35 -23.53
N ARG A 156 -8.14 -2.26 -23.30
CA ARG A 156 -8.13 -3.19 -22.16
C ARG A 156 -6.95 -2.95 -21.25
N SER A 157 -7.17 -3.13 -19.95
CA SER A 157 -6.11 -3.26 -18.96
C SER A 157 -6.44 -4.40 -18.01
N SER A 158 -5.43 -5.08 -17.49
CA SER A 158 -5.59 -6.10 -16.46
C SER A 158 -4.39 -6.14 -15.53
N GLY A 159 -4.63 -6.54 -14.29
CA GLY A 159 -3.58 -6.55 -13.29
C GLY A 159 -4.08 -6.91 -11.90
N THR A 160 -3.34 -6.49 -10.89
CA THR A 160 -3.73 -6.60 -9.49
C THR A 160 -4.09 -5.24 -8.92
N LEU A 161 -5.02 -5.23 -7.96
CA LEU A 161 -5.33 -4.05 -7.14
C LEU A 161 -4.63 -4.18 -5.79
N ASP A 162 -4.19 -3.05 -5.24
CA ASP A 162 -3.71 -2.97 -3.88
C ASP A 162 -4.87 -2.82 -2.87
N ASN A 163 -4.51 -2.62 -1.61
CA ASN A 163 -5.47 -2.48 -0.51
C ASN A 163 -6.42 -1.29 -0.62
N ASP A 164 -6.05 -0.28 -1.38
CA ASP A 164 -6.83 0.93 -1.61
C ASP A 164 -7.55 0.89 -2.95
N ASN A 165 -7.62 -0.31 -3.59
CA ASN A 165 -8.14 -0.56 -4.94
C ASN A 165 -7.44 0.23 -6.06
N LYS A 166 -6.19 0.60 -5.86
CA LYS A 166 -5.38 1.19 -6.93
C LYS A 166 -4.71 0.10 -7.74
N PRO A 167 -4.61 0.24 -9.06
CA PRO A 167 -3.82 -0.65 -9.89
C PRO A 167 -2.37 -0.72 -9.41
N GLN A 168 -1.87 -1.94 -9.16
CA GLN A 168 -0.54 -2.13 -8.61
C GLN A 168 0.41 -2.82 -9.59
N LEU A 169 0.03 -3.96 -10.11
CA LEU A 169 0.80 -4.70 -11.08
C LEU A 169 -0.01 -4.83 -12.36
N THR A 170 0.52 -4.34 -13.48
CA THR A 170 -0.06 -4.58 -14.80
C THR A 170 0.33 -5.97 -15.29
N LEU A 171 -0.66 -6.72 -15.77
CA LEU A 171 -0.52 -8.09 -16.25
C LEU A 171 -0.96 -8.18 -17.71
N ASP A 172 -0.13 -8.80 -18.56
CA ASP A 172 -0.54 -9.15 -19.93
C ASP A 172 -1.31 -10.49 -19.92
N MET A 173 -2.52 -10.45 -19.38
CA MET A 173 -3.38 -11.62 -19.34
C MET A 173 -4.09 -11.83 -20.70
N LYS A 174 -4.22 -13.09 -21.13
CA LYS A 174 -4.81 -13.45 -22.43
C LYS A 174 -6.30 -13.68 -22.29
N TRP A 175 -7.08 -12.62 -22.37
CA TRP A 175 -8.54 -12.59 -22.34
C TRP A 175 -9.08 -11.76 -23.49
N GLU A 176 -10.37 -11.88 -23.80
CA GLU A 176 -11.00 -11.20 -24.91
C GLU A 176 -12.05 -10.21 -24.43
N SER A 177 -12.22 -9.13 -25.17
CA SER A 177 -13.33 -8.19 -25.00
C SER A 177 -13.83 -7.67 -26.33
N ARG A 178 -15.09 -7.22 -26.32
CA ARG A 178 -15.68 -6.38 -27.35
C ARG A 178 -16.46 -5.28 -26.64
N ALA A 179 -16.26 -4.05 -27.08
CA ALA A 179 -17.03 -2.92 -26.59
C ALA A 179 -17.47 -2.04 -27.74
N SER A 180 -18.63 -1.42 -27.60
CA SER A 180 -19.15 -0.45 -28.55
C SER A 180 -20.08 0.56 -27.89
N VAL A 181 -20.05 1.79 -28.37
CA VAL A 181 -21.06 2.80 -28.08
C VAL A 181 -22.31 2.49 -28.88
N VAL A 182 -23.47 2.52 -28.22
CA VAL A 182 -24.80 2.27 -28.77
C VAL A 182 -25.68 3.49 -28.54
N ASP A 183 -26.93 3.47 -29.08
CA ASP A 183 -27.80 4.65 -29.05
C ASP A 183 -28.18 5.14 -27.65
N ASP A 184 -28.16 4.25 -26.65
CA ASP A 184 -28.54 4.53 -25.26
C ASP A 184 -27.42 4.32 -24.25
N GLY A 185 -26.12 4.39 -24.70
CA GLY A 185 -24.96 4.23 -23.84
C GLY A 185 -23.82 3.46 -24.49
N TRP A 186 -23.26 2.47 -23.78
CA TRP A 186 -22.24 1.58 -24.32
C TRP A 186 -22.27 0.21 -23.63
N ILE A 187 -21.68 -0.78 -24.29
CA ILE A 187 -21.66 -2.16 -23.84
C ILE A 187 -20.22 -2.65 -23.87
N ALA A 188 -19.78 -3.33 -22.81
CA ALA A 188 -18.55 -4.10 -22.79
C ALA A 188 -18.89 -5.58 -22.54
N GLU A 189 -18.37 -6.45 -23.39
CA GLU A 189 -18.41 -7.90 -23.22
C GLU A 189 -17.01 -8.42 -23.01
N MET A 190 -16.83 -9.35 -22.06
CA MET A 190 -15.55 -9.95 -21.69
C MET A 190 -15.69 -11.47 -21.69
N ALA A 191 -14.69 -12.16 -22.22
CA ALA A 191 -14.49 -13.60 -22.05
C ALA A 191 -13.14 -13.84 -21.37
N ILE A 192 -13.19 -14.32 -20.14
CA ILE A 192 -12.01 -14.51 -19.28
C ILE A 192 -11.78 -16.02 -19.10
N PRO A 193 -10.77 -16.60 -19.78
CA PRO A 193 -10.48 -18.02 -19.64
C PRO A 193 -10.11 -18.38 -18.21
N LEU A 194 -10.77 -19.34 -17.59
CA LEU A 194 -10.52 -19.73 -16.20
C LEU A 194 -9.07 -20.18 -15.97
N ARG A 195 -8.39 -20.72 -16.99
CA ARG A 195 -6.98 -21.13 -16.90
C ARG A 195 -6.00 -20.00 -16.61
N ILE A 196 -6.39 -18.72 -16.84
CA ILE A 196 -5.52 -17.57 -16.53
C ILE A 196 -5.80 -16.99 -15.14
N LEU A 197 -6.77 -17.54 -14.42
CA LEU A 197 -7.12 -17.14 -13.07
C LEU A 197 -6.50 -18.13 -12.07
N PRO A 198 -5.83 -17.67 -11.01
CA PRO A 198 -5.36 -18.54 -9.95
C PRO A 198 -6.54 -18.86 -9.01
N PHE A 199 -6.96 -20.13 -8.92
CA PHE A 199 -7.97 -20.62 -7.98
C PHE A 199 -7.77 -22.12 -7.68
N GLN A 200 -8.49 -22.65 -6.69
CA GLN A 200 -8.42 -24.06 -6.31
C GLN A 200 -9.76 -24.77 -6.49
N GLY A 201 -9.68 -26.06 -6.81
CA GLY A 201 -10.84 -26.91 -7.01
C GLY A 201 -11.37 -26.90 -8.46
N SER A 202 -12.40 -27.69 -8.69
CA SER A 202 -13.10 -27.83 -10.00
C SER A 202 -14.60 -28.03 -9.82
N ASP A 203 -15.01 -28.86 -8.84
CA ASP A 203 -16.41 -29.22 -8.64
C ASP A 203 -17.23 -28.05 -8.08
N ARG A 204 -16.65 -27.31 -7.17
CA ARG A 204 -17.17 -26.08 -6.60
C ARG A 204 -16.03 -25.09 -6.36
N VAL A 205 -16.05 -23.99 -7.07
CA VAL A 205 -15.09 -22.88 -6.92
C VAL A 205 -15.84 -21.64 -6.45
N THR A 206 -15.51 -21.15 -5.27
CA THR A 206 -16.04 -19.89 -4.74
C THR A 206 -15.06 -18.78 -5.05
N MET A 207 -15.57 -17.70 -5.61
CA MET A 207 -14.87 -16.43 -5.88
C MET A 207 -15.75 -15.29 -5.39
N SER A 208 -15.18 -14.11 -5.23
CA SER A 208 -15.97 -12.91 -5.00
C SER A 208 -15.61 -11.81 -5.98
N PHE A 209 -16.59 -10.96 -6.33
CA PHE A 209 -16.44 -9.95 -7.36
C PHE A 209 -16.99 -8.58 -6.95
N LYS A 210 -16.46 -7.57 -7.60
CA LYS A 210 -16.98 -6.21 -7.67
C LYS A 210 -16.98 -5.77 -9.14
N VAL A 211 -18.02 -5.04 -9.55
CA VAL A 211 -18.01 -4.30 -10.81
C VAL A 211 -18.07 -2.82 -10.48
N ALA A 212 -17.25 -2.03 -11.15
CA ALA A 212 -17.31 -0.58 -11.06
C ALA A 212 -17.40 0.04 -12.46
N ARG A 213 -18.03 1.20 -12.55
CA ARG A 213 -18.08 2.05 -13.73
C ARG A 213 -17.69 3.47 -13.34
N PHE A 214 -16.97 4.13 -14.21
CA PHE A 214 -16.62 5.55 -14.08
C PHE A 214 -17.16 6.34 -15.28
N ILE A 215 -17.80 7.46 -14.99
CA ILE A 215 -18.33 8.42 -15.95
C ILE A 215 -17.47 9.69 -15.85
N SER A 216 -16.48 9.81 -16.72
CA SER A 216 -15.41 10.82 -16.60
C SER A 216 -15.94 12.26 -16.63
N ARG A 217 -16.96 12.56 -17.47
CA ARG A 217 -17.56 13.90 -17.56
C ARG A 217 -18.30 14.34 -16.30
N LYS A 218 -18.75 13.36 -15.46
CA LYS A 218 -19.48 13.60 -14.21
C LYS A 218 -18.59 13.42 -12.97
N ALA A 219 -17.35 12.96 -13.14
CA ALA A 219 -16.47 12.49 -12.07
C ALA A 219 -17.21 11.53 -11.12
N GLU A 220 -18.09 10.68 -11.67
CA GLU A 220 -18.93 9.75 -10.94
C GLU A 220 -18.39 8.34 -11.07
N GLU A 221 -18.19 7.67 -9.92
CA GLU A 221 -17.91 6.24 -9.85
C GLU A 221 -19.06 5.53 -9.15
N GLU A 222 -19.53 4.45 -9.73
CA GLU A 222 -20.54 3.58 -9.18
C GLU A 222 -20.04 2.14 -9.06
N ASN A 223 -20.51 1.43 -8.03
CA ASN A 223 -20.08 0.07 -7.72
C ASN A 223 -21.25 -0.88 -7.48
N LEU A 224 -21.01 -2.13 -7.78
CA LEU A 224 -21.83 -3.27 -7.38
C LEU A 224 -20.89 -4.38 -6.84
N PRO A 225 -21.10 -4.88 -5.61
CA PRO A 225 -22.05 -4.39 -4.60
C PRO A 225 -21.73 -2.98 -4.10
N GLU A 226 -22.66 -2.38 -3.36
CA GLU A 226 -22.42 -1.11 -2.67
C GLU A 226 -21.18 -1.23 -1.77
N MET A 227 -20.25 -0.28 -1.90
CA MET A 227 -19.06 -0.20 -1.08
C MET A 227 -19.28 0.78 0.07
N LYS A 228 -19.38 0.27 1.29
CA LYS A 228 -19.53 1.10 2.49
C LYS A 228 -18.19 1.71 2.86
N PRO A 229 -18.18 2.97 3.37
CA PRO A 229 -16.95 3.61 3.83
C PRO A 229 -16.26 2.86 4.97
N GLU A 230 -17.05 2.14 5.79
CA GLU A 230 -16.52 1.30 6.85
C GLU A 230 -16.13 -0.07 6.32
N GLY A 231 -14.91 -0.50 6.61
CA GLY A 231 -14.38 -1.79 6.17
C GLY A 231 -13.64 -1.69 4.83
N ARG A 232 -13.00 -2.78 4.48
CA ARG A 232 -12.24 -2.87 3.24
C ARG A 232 -13.10 -3.32 2.10
N GLU A 233 -12.83 -2.81 0.91
CA GLU A 233 -13.63 -3.11 -0.26
C GLU A 233 -13.70 -4.60 -0.59
N TYR A 234 -12.58 -5.35 -0.56
CA TYR A 234 -12.64 -6.78 -0.89
C TYR A 234 -13.33 -7.64 0.17
N GLU A 235 -13.52 -7.14 1.39
CA GLU A 235 -14.35 -7.81 2.40
C GLU A 235 -15.85 -7.66 2.10
N GLN A 236 -16.19 -6.74 1.17
CA GLN A 236 -17.54 -6.41 0.76
C GLN A 236 -17.89 -6.94 -0.64
N TYR A 237 -16.96 -7.63 -1.31
CA TYR A 237 -17.22 -8.23 -2.62
C TYR A 237 -18.33 -9.28 -2.53
N ARG A 238 -19.10 -9.41 -3.62
CA ARG A 238 -20.21 -10.36 -3.72
C ARG A 238 -19.69 -11.73 -4.11
N GLU A 239 -20.07 -12.77 -3.36
CA GLU A 239 -19.71 -14.14 -3.67
C GLU A 239 -20.39 -14.64 -4.96
N ILE A 240 -19.63 -15.42 -5.74
CA ILE A 240 -20.13 -16.23 -6.85
C ILE A 240 -19.57 -17.63 -6.75
N VAL A 241 -20.36 -18.60 -7.20
CA VAL A 241 -19.97 -20.01 -7.20
C VAL A 241 -19.99 -20.55 -8.62
N LEU A 242 -18.86 -21.10 -9.05
CA LEU A 242 -18.71 -21.85 -10.30
C LEU A 242 -18.69 -23.35 -9.99
N ARG A 243 -19.37 -24.16 -10.81
CA ARG A 243 -19.43 -25.62 -10.63
C ARG A 243 -18.94 -26.35 -11.87
N ASN A 244 -18.23 -27.48 -11.64
CA ASN A 244 -17.73 -28.36 -12.70
C ASN A 244 -16.96 -27.58 -13.78
N VAL A 245 -15.95 -26.84 -13.34
CA VAL A 245 -15.06 -26.08 -14.22
C VAL A 245 -13.74 -26.80 -14.41
N VAL A 246 -13.02 -26.46 -15.47
CA VAL A 246 -11.65 -26.92 -15.68
C VAL A 246 -10.76 -26.33 -14.58
N PRO A 247 -10.01 -27.15 -13.83
CA PRO A 247 -9.17 -26.66 -12.74
C PRO A 247 -8.08 -25.73 -13.27
N SER A 248 -7.76 -24.68 -12.50
CA SER A 248 -6.61 -23.83 -12.80
C SER A 248 -5.33 -24.55 -12.39
N SER A 249 -4.32 -24.47 -13.27
CA SER A 249 -2.95 -24.87 -12.97
C SER A 249 -2.05 -23.66 -12.66
N LEU A 250 -2.60 -22.43 -12.69
CA LEU A 250 -1.85 -21.21 -12.47
C LEU A 250 -1.78 -20.90 -10.96
N PRO A 251 -0.60 -20.98 -10.32
CA PRO A 251 -0.46 -20.58 -8.92
C PRO A 251 -0.48 -19.04 -8.78
N ALA A 252 -1.00 -18.54 -7.65
CA ALA A 252 -1.03 -17.11 -7.36
C ALA A 252 0.36 -16.47 -7.40
N SER A 253 1.39 -17.18 -6.91
CA SER A 253 2.78 -16.71 -6.94
C SER A 253 3.28 -16.42 -8.35
N GLU A 254 2.83 -17.16 -9.35
CA GLU A 254 3.20 -16.95 -10.75
C GLU A 254 2.60 -15.66 -11.31
N VAL A 255 1.36 -15.35 -10.96
CA VAL A 255 0.70 -14.08 -11.32
C VAL A 255 1.50 -12.89 -10.79
N TYR A 256 1.86 -12.92 -9.51
CA TYR A 256 2.64 -11.85 -8.90
C TYR A 256 4.06 -11.77 -9.46
N ARG A 257 4.71 -12.91 -9.70
CA ARG A 257 6.03 -12.97 -10.30
C ARG A 257 6.06 -12.32 -11.69
N GLN A 258 5.09 -12.62 -12.54
CA GLN A 258 4.95 -11.99 -13.86
C GLN A 258 4.71 -10.49 -13.76
N GLY A 259 3.85 -10.05 -12.86
CA GLY A 259 3.59 -8.63 -12.61
C GLY A 259 4.84 -7.88 -12.15
N LEU A 260 5.58 -8.45 -11.22
CA LEU A 260 6.85 -7.88 -10.73
C LEU A 260 7.93 -7.84 -11.83
N GLU A 261 7.99 -8.85 -12.71
CA GLU A 261 8.91 -8.84 -13.87
C GLU A 261 8.53 -7.75 -14.88
N ASN A 262 7.24 -7.56 -15.15
CA ASN A 262 6.77 -6.46 -15.99
C ASN A 262 7.12 -5.10 -15.38
N LEU A 263 6.84 -4.93 -14.09
CA LEU A 263 7.20 -3.73 -13.35
C LEU A 263 8.72 -3.48 -13.38
N ARG A 264 9.53 -4.53 -13.17
CA ARG A 264 10.99 -4.44 -13.25
C ARG A 264 11.45 -3.97 -14.63
N ARG A 265 10.87 -4.51 -15.68
CA ARG A 265 11.19 -4.12 -17.07
C ARG A 265 10.85 -2.64 -17.29
N ASN A 266 9.69 -2.20 -16.86
CA ASN A 266 9.28 -0.80 -16.95
C ASN A 266 10.23 0.10 -16.18
N ARG A 267 10.62 -0.25 -14.94
CA ARG A 267 11.56 0.54 -14.13
C ARG A 267 12.94 0.67 -14.78
N LEU A 268 13.46 -0.40 -15.37
CA LEU A 268 14.73 -0.36 -16.11
C LEU A 268 14.64 0.52 -17.36
N GLN A 269 13.52 0.52 -18.07
CA GLN A 269 13.31 1.43 -19.20
C GLN A 269 13.24 2.90 -18.77
N LEU A 270 12.63 3.18 -17.61
CA LEU A 270 12.57 4.52 -17.06
C LEU A 270 13.94 5.07 -16.66
N HIS A 271 14.86 4.20 -16.20
CA HIS A 271 16.21 4.61 -15.80
C HIS A 271 16.98 5.33 -16.92
N ASP A 272 16.73 4.96 -18.17
CA ASP A 272 17.42 5.50 -19.34
C ASP A 272 16.79 6.81 -19.87
N LEU A 273 15.67 7.25 -19.29
CA LEU A 273 14.96 8.47 -19.70
C LEU A 273 15.46 9.70 -18.95
N GLY A 274 15.24 10.87 -19.54
CA GLY A 274 15.39 12.14 -18.82
C GLY A 274 14.37 12.27 -17.68
N TYR A 275 14.73 12.98 -16.63
CA TYR A 275 13.95 13.04 -15.38
C TYR A 275 12.50 13.48 -15.56
N GLU A 276 12.22 14.51 -16.38
CA GLU A 276 10.85 14.96 -16.65
C GLU A 276 10.01 13.86 -17.32
N GLU A 277 10.60 13.11 -18.24
CA GLU A 277 9.94 11.99 -18.90
C GLU A 277 9.77 10.79 -17.95
N GLN A 278 10.73 10.58 -17.05
CA GLN A 278 10.60 9.61 -15.96
C GLN A 278 9.37 9.92 -15.12
N LEU A 279 9.21 11.14 -14.63
CA LEU A 279 8.09 11.56 -13.79
C LEU A 279 6.73 11.28 -14.43
N HIS A 280 6.58 11.59 -15.72
CA HIS A 280 5.33 11.34 -16.45
C HIS A 280 4.98 9.85 -16.57
N LYS A 281 5.97 8.98 -16.55
CA LYS A 281 5.81 7.53 -16.76
C LYS A 281 5.98 6.71 -15.49
N TRP A 282 6.39 7.32 -14.37
CA TRP A 282 6.77 6.60 -13.16
C TRP A 282 5.59 5.87 -12.50
N GLY A 283 4.45 6.58 -12.39
CA GLY A 283 3.30 6.08 -11.63
C GLY A 283 3.58 6.03 -10.12
N ASP A 284 2.88 5.15 -9.43
CA ASP A 284 3.00 5.01 -7.98
C ASP A 284 4.36 4.45 -7.55
N ALA A 285 4.77 4.83 -6.33
CA ALA A 285 5.97 4.32 -5.68
C ALA A 285 5.96 2.79 -5.56
N SER A 286 7.09 2.15 -5.86
CA SER A 286 7.24 0.71 -5.94
C SER A 286 8.48 0.21 -5.20
N VAL A 287 8.42 -1.03 -4.72
CA VAL A 287 9.57 -1.73 -4.12
C VAL A 287 10.76 -1.92 -5.09
N LEU A 288 10.56 -1.65 -6.37
CA LEU A 288 11.60 -1.73 -7.40
C LEU A 288 12.16 -0.36 -7.82
N ASP A 289 11.76 0.73 -7.16
CA ASP A 289 12.21 2.08 -7.53
C ASP A 289 13.70 2.31 -7.27
N TYR A 290 14.35 1.44 -6.49
CA TYR A 290 15.82 1.42 -6.38
C TYR A 290 16.51 1.17 -7.76
N LEU A 291 15.77 0.70 -8.76
CA LEU A 291 16.27 0.55 -10.13
C LEU A 291 16.30 1.88 -10.92
N ILE A 292 15.56 2.88 -10.45
CA ILE A 292 15.47 4.19 -11.10
C ILE A 292 16.36 5.20 -10.37
N PHE A 293 16.26 5.27 -9.05
CA PHE A 293 17.03 6.21 -8.25
C PHE A 293 18.53 5.90 -8.31
N ARG A 294 19.34 6.93 -8.40
CA ARG A 294 20.75 6.83 -8.06
C ARG A 294 20.89 6.46 -6.57
N SER A 295 22.02 5.89 -6.21
CA SER A 295 22.24 5.49 -4.81
C SER A 295 23.71 5.57 -4.43
N ARG A 296 23.96 5.74 -3.12
CA ARG A 296 25.27 5.52 -2.51
C ARG A 296 25.35 4.10 -1.96
N GLU A 297 26.45 3.43 -2.25
CA GLU A 297 26.67 2.04 -1.84
C GLU A 297 26.93 1.94 -0.33
N LEU A 298 26.36 0.90 0.28
CA LEU A 298 26.71 0.37 1.59
C LEU A 298 27.44 -0.97 1.37
N LYS A 299 28.68 -1.05 1.80
CA LYS A 299 29.50 -2.26 1.63
C LYS A 299 29.13 -3.29 2.69
N ALA A 300 29.11 -4.55 2.33
CA ALA A 300 29.01 -5.63 3.31
C ALA A 300 30.11 -5.48 4.38
N SER A 301 29.79 -5.85 5.60
CA SER A 301 30.77 -5.80 6.69
C SER A 301 31.93 -6.75 6.44
N ARG A 302 33.11 -6.34 6.82
CA ARG A 302 34.31 -7.19 6.80
C ARG A 302 34.25 -8.33 7.83
N HIS A 303 33.36 -8.20 8.81
CA HIS A 303 33.10 -9.16 9.88
C HIS A 303 31.60 -9.43 9.96
N PRO A 304 31.01 -10.17 9.01
CA PRO A 304 29.57 -10.41 8.99
C PRO A 304 29.11 -11.15 10.25
N PHE A 305 28.03 -10.65 10.85
CA PHE A 305 27.33 -11.37 11.90
C PHE A 305 26.30 -12.32 11.28
N HIS A 306 26.21 -13.54 11.79
CA HIS A 306 25.25 -14.52 11.35
C HIS A 306 24.40 -14.99 12.54
N PHE A 307 23.08 -14.84 12.41
CA PHE A 307 22.16 -15.48 13.37
C PHE A 307 22.33 -16.98 13.39
N GLN A 308 22.15 -17.59 14.55
CA GLN A 308 22.10 -19.03 14.66
C GLN A 308 20.90 -19.57 13.85
N ARG A 309 21.04 -20.77 13.32
CA ARG A 309 19.99 -21.44 12.55
C ARG A 309 19.67 -22.77 13.20
N ALA A 310 18.45 -22.94 13.67
CA ALA A 310 17.88 -24.23 14.03
C ALA A 310 17.17 -24.85 12.81
N PRO A 311 16.83 -26.14 12.84
CA PRO A 311 15.79 -26.67 11.96
C PRO A 311 14.54 -25.80 12.06
N GLU A 312 13.83 -25.64 10.93
CA GLU A 312 12.63 -24.81 10.90
C GLU A 312 11.66 -25.20 12.03
N ASP A 313 11.21 -24.22 12.79
CA ASP A 313 10.29 -24.46 13.89
C ASP A 313 8.85 -24.51 13.37
N GLU A 314 8.32 -25.73 13.22
CA GLU A 314 6.95 -25.96 12.76
C GLU A 314 5.91 -25.20 13.60
N ARG A 315 6.22 -24.81 14.85
CA ARG A 315 5.31 -24.01 15.69
C ARG A 315 5.01 -22.65 15.08
N VAL A 316 5.97 -22.03 14.37
CA VAL A 316 5.74 -20.73 13.71
C VAL A 316 4.62 -20.85 12.69
N ALA A 317 4.71 -21.84 11.80
CA ALA A 317 3.67 -22.07 10.79
C ALA A 317 2.35 -22.51 11.43
N ALA A 318 2.39 -23.39 12.44
CA ALA A 318 1.21 -23.86 13.16
C ALA A 318 0.47 -22.70 13.87
N LEU A 319 1.20 -21.81 14.54
CA LEU A 319 0.61 -20.64 15.19
C LEU A 319 -0.01 -19.69 14.16
N LEU A 320 0.72 -19.34 13.10
CA LEU A 320 0.20 -18.49 12.04
C LEU A 320 -1.08 -19.06 11.44
N ALA A 321 -1.13 -20.35 11.16
CA ALA A 321 -2.28 -21.03 10.56
C ALA A 321 -3.59 -20.85 11.35
N THR A 322 -3.51 -20.70 12.67
CA THR A 322 -4.68 -20.51 13.53
C THR A 322 -5.20 -19.09 13.61
N MET A 323 -4.39 -18.11 13.17
CA MET A 323 -4.69 -16.69 13.35
C MET A 323 -5.74 -16.19 12.36
N GLU A 324 -6.53 -15.22 12.81
CA GLU A 324 -7.52 -14.54 12.00
C GLU A 324 -6.95 -13.20 11.51
N TYR A 325 -6.96 -13.00 10.18
CA TYR A 325 -6.46 -11.78 9.54
C TYR A 325 -7.59 -10.87 9.01
N ALA A 326 -8.81 -11.39 8.88
CA ALA A 326 -10.02 -10.65 8.56
C ALA A 326 -11.22 -11.30 9.27
N PRO A 327 -12.37 -10.63 9.45
CA PRO A 327 -13.54 -11.24 10.08
C PRO A 327 -13.91 -12.57 9.44
N GLY A 328 -13.86 -13.66 10.23
CA GLY A 328 -14.15 -15.01 9.77
C GLY A 328 -13.12 -15.64 8.82
N LYS A 329 -12.03 -14.93 8.48
CA LYS A 329 -10.97 -15.43 7.57
C LYS A 329 -9.71 -15.75 8.37
N ARG A 330 -9.32 -17.02 8.40
CA ARG A 330 -8.10 -17.51 9.06
C ARG A 330 -6.99 -17.76 8.05
N VAL A 331 -5.75 -17.65 8.52
CA VAL A 331 -4.55 -17.90 7.69
C VAL A 331 -4.61 -19.32 7.09
N GLY A 332 -4.86 -20.36 7.90
CA GLY A 332 -4.94 -21.74 7.44
C GLY A 332 -3.66 -22.19 6.74
N ASN A 333 -3.59 -22.09 5.44
CA ASN A 333 -2.37 -22.37 4.69
C ASN A 333 -1.46 -21.13 4.67
N VAL A 334 -0.35 -21.18 5.41
CA VAL A 334 0.59 -20.08 5.63
C VAL A 334 1.27 -19.63 4.34
N GLU A 335 1.72 -20.57 3.50
CA GLU A 335 2.38 -20.27 2.23
C GLU A 335 1.43 -19.51 1.30
N ARG A 336 0.20 -20.00 1.17
CA ARG A 336 -0.82 -19.33 0.36
C ARG A 336 -1.14 -17.92 0.91
N PHE A 337 -1.31 -17.81 2.22
CA PHE A 337 -1.60 -16.52 2.86
C PHE A 337 -0.48 -15.50 2.62
N LEU A 338 0.77 -15.88 2.88
CA LEU A 338 1.91 -14.98 2.68
C LEU A 338 2.10 -14.63 1.21
N THR A 339 1.91 -15.60 0.30
CA THR A 339 1.91 -15.33 -1.15
C THR A 339 0.82 -14.33 -1.53
N ARG A 340 -0.42 -14.61 -1.14
CA ARG A 340 -1.61 -13.82 -1.49
C ARG A 340 -1.63 -12.43 -0.84
N SER A 341 -1.02 -12.29 0.34
CA SER A 341 -0.82 -10.99 0.99
C SER A 341 0.37 -10.19 0.43
N ALA A 342 0.83 -10.53 -0.78
CA ALA A 342 1.93 -9.82 -1.46
C ALA A 342 3.24 -9.78 -0.68
N THR A 343 3.45 -10.73 0.22
CA THR A 343 4.70 -10.87 1.00
C THR A 343 5.82 -11.35 0.08
N THR A 344 6.99 -10.74 0.19
CA THR A 344 8.21 -11.15 -0.53
C THR A 344 9.18 -11.93 0.33
N SER A 345 9.20 -11.63 1.64
CA SER A 345 9.95 -12.37 2.64
C SER A 345 9.28 -12.30 4.01
N PHE A 346 9.42 -13.36 4.78
CA PHE A 346 8.94 -13.44 6.15
C PHE A 346 9.97 -14.17 7.01
N LEU A 347 10.48 -13.47 8.03
CA LEU A 347 11.56 -13.92 8.88
C LEU A 347 11.15 -13.78 10.34
N VAL A 348 11.34 -14.84 11.14
CA VAL A 348 11.10 -14.85 12.59
C VAL A 348 12.36 -15.31 13.31
N ILE A 349 12.84 -14.47 14.22
CA ILE A 349 14.02 -14.73 15.03
C ILE A 349 13.61 -14.62 16.50
N LYS A 350 14.06 -15.57 17.30
CA LYS A 350 13.92 -15.56 18.76
C LYS A 350 15.25 -15.91 19.41
N ASP A 351 15.68 -15.11 20.38
CA ASP A 351 16.94 -15.32 21.12
C ASP A 351 18.14 -15.58 20.20
N ASP A 352 18.27 -14.73 19.15
CA ASP A 352 19.30 -14.81 18.09
C ASP A 352 19.27 -16.09 17.23
N VAL A 353 18.19 -16.88 17.30
CA VAL A 353 17.98 -18.08 16.49
C VAL A 353 16.89 -17.81 15.44
N VAL A 354 17.19 -18.03 14.16
CA VAL A 354 16.21 -18.01 13.07
C VAL A 354 15.32 -19.23 13.22
N LEU A 355 14.04 -19.02 13.47
CA LEU A 355 13.01 -20.04 13.59
C LEU A 355 12.24 -20.27 12.28
N TYR A 356 12.11 -19.21 11.46
CA TYR A 356 11.37 -19.26 10.20
C TYR A 356 11.98 -18.26 9.22
N GLU A 357 12.27 -18.67 7.99
CA GLU A 357 12.80 -17.80 6.93
C GLU A 357 12.31 -18.29 5.57
N HIS A 358 11.32 -17.58 5.00
CA HIS A 358 10.76 -17.93 3.70
C HIS A 358 10.65 -16.71 2.78
N TYR A 359 10.73 -16.99 1.49
CA TYR A 359 10.69 -16.01 0.40
C TYR A 359 9.61 -16.40 -0.59
N PHE A 360 8.85 -15.40 -1.06
CA PHE A 360 7.64 -15.59 -1.87
C PHE A 360 7.70 -14.73 -3.14
N ASN A 361 6.79 -15.00 -4.08
CA ASN A 361 6.56 -14.16 -5.25
C ASN A 361 7.82 -13.88 -6.10
N GLY A 362 8.70 -14.88 -6.22
CA GLY A 362 9.94 -14.80 -6.99
C GLY A 362 11.13 -14.19 -6.25
N TYR A 363 10.95 -13.69 -5.02
CA TYR A 363 12.05 -13.22 -4.19
C TYR A 363 12.84 -14.39 -3.57
N ARG A 364 14.09 -14.12 -3.23
CA ARG A 364 15.05 -15.09 -2.68
C ARG A 364 15.86 -14.40 -1.58
N LYS A 365 16.64 -15.19 -0.85
CA LYS A 365 17.49 -14.71 0.26
C LYS A 365 18.39 -13.53 -0.11
N ASN A 366 18.90 -13.49 -1.34
CA ASN A 366 19.76 -12.44 -1.86
C ASN A 366 19.02 -11.30 -2.60
N SER A 367 17.69 -11.30 -2.61
CA SER A 367 16.91 -10.23 -3.23
C SER A 367 17.01 -8.94 -2.43
N LEU A 368 17.19 -7.81 -3.13
CA LEU A 368 17.10 -6.49 -2.54
C LEU A 368 15.64 -6.14 -2.25
N VAL A 369 15.45 -5.44 -1.15
CA VAL A 369 14.18 -4.89 -0.71
C VAL A 369 14.38 -3.42 -0.36
N THR A 370 13.49 -2.55 -0.83
CA THR A 370 13.44 -1.15 -0.45
C THR A 370 12.73 -1.00 0.88
N SER A 371 13.32 -0.26 1.81
CA SER A 371 12.81 -0.05 3.16
C SER A 371 11.52 0.76 3.22
N PHE A 372 11.31 1.65 2.25
CA PHE A 372 10.40 2.77 2.43
C PHE A 372 10.59 3.42 3.82
N SER A 373 9.52 3.81 4.48
CA SER A 373 9.61 4.57 5.73
C SER A 373 10.27 3.84 6.91
N MET A 374 10.66 2.54 6.79
CA MET A 374 11.56 1.94 7.79
C MET A 374 12.89 2.69 7.87
N ALA A 375 13.31 3.41 6.81
CA ALA A 375 14.51 4.25 6.82
C ALA A 375 14.48 5.28 7.94
N LYS A 376 13.33 5.85 8.26
CA LYS A 376 13.19 6.85 9.33
C LYS A 376 13.66 6.34 10.70
N SER A 377 13.45 5.05 10.99
CA SER A 377 13.95 4.47 12.24
C SER A 377 15.48 4.38 12.27
N PHE A 378 16.13 4.17 11.12
CA PHE A 378 17.58 4.28 10.99
C PHE A 378 18.05 5.73 11.20
N ASP A 379 17.34 6.71 10.60
CA ASP A 379 17.65 8.15 10.79
C ASP A 379 17.62 8.52 12.26
N SER A 380 16.57 8.14 12.97
CA SER A 380 16.44 8.35 14.40
C SER A 380 17.64 7.78 15.16
N THR A 381 18.05 6.57 14.82
CA THR A 381 19.20 5.93 15.47
C THR A 381 20.50 6.66 15.17
N LEU A 382 20.70 7.17 13.94
CA LEU A 382 21.86 7.99 13.60
C LEU A 382 21.87 9.34 14.34
N VAL A 383 20.69 9.94 14.54
CA VAL A 383 20.56 11.15 15.40
C VAL A 383 20.99 10.83 16.83
N GLY A 384 20.55 9.69 17.38
CA GLY A 384 20.97 9.24 18.71
C GLY A 384 22.48 9.07 18.83
N ILE A 385 23.10 8.43 17.84
CA ILE A 385 24.56 8.27 17.79
C ILE A 385 25.28 9.62 17.71
N ALA A 386 24.78 10.56 16.88
CA ALA A 386 25.36 11.89 16.76
C ALA A 386 25.27 12.70 18.07
N LEU A 387 24.24 12.49 18.87
CA LEU A 387 24.11 13.04 20.23
C LEU A 387 25.10 12.38 21.20
N ASP A 388 25.17 11.04 21.19
CA ASP A 388 26.12 10.28 22.03
C ASP A 388 27.59 10.67 21.74
N GLU A 389 27.92 10.99 20.49
CA GLU A 389 29.24 11.47 20.06
C GLU A 389 29.46 12.97 20.35
N GLY A 390 28.46 13.68 20.84
CA GLY A 390 28.53 15.12 21.09
C GLY A 390 28.59 16.00 19.83
N LYS A 391 28.30 15.44 18.66
CA LYS A 391 28.20 16.17 17.38
C LYS A 391 26.93 17.03 17.31
N MET A 392 25.87 16.59 17.98
CA MET A 392 24.66 17.35 18.22
C MET A 392 24.58 17.68 19.73
N GLY A 393 24.05 18.86 20.06
CA GLY A 393 24.02 19.30 21.47
C GLY A 393 22.87 18.64 22.26
N SER A 394 21.65 18.72 21.75
CA SER A 394 20.44 18.21 22.40
C SER A 394 19.31 18.04 21.41
N VAL A 395 18.38 17.12 21.71
CA VAL A 395 17.11 17.04 20.98
C VAL A 395 16.27 18.31 21.12
N HIS A 396 16.52 19.12 22.17
CA HIS A 396 15.83 20.39 22.40
C HIS A 396 16.49 21.57 21.67
N ASP A 397 17.59 21.35 20.96
CA ASP A 397 18.19 22.39 20.13
C ASP A 397 17.23 22.78 19.01
N PRO A 398 17.06 24.08 18.74
CA PRO A 398 16.29 24.53 17.59
C PRO A 398 17.00 24.07 16.31
N ILE A 399 16.21 23.62 15.33
CA ILE A 399 16.76 23.16 14.03
C ILE A 399 17.55 24.26 13.32
N THR A 400 17.23 25.52 13.58
CA THR A 400 17.91 26.70 13.03
C THR A 400 19.34 26.90 13.57
N LYS A 401 19.72 26.24 14.66
CA LYS A 401 21.11 26.14 15.10
C LYS A 401 21.97 25.45 14.05
N TYR A 402 21.41 24.47 13.37
CA TYR A 402 22.08 23.64 12.38
C TYR A 402 21.73 24.07 10.93
N LEU A 403 20.52 24.62 10.71
CA LEU A 403 20.00 25.09 9.44
C LEU A 403 19.56 26.56 9.55
N PRO A 404 20.52 27.50 9.74
CA PRO A 404 20.17 28.92 9.98
C PRO A 404 19.44 29.60 8.80
N GLU A 405 19.51 29.00 7.62
CA GLU A 405 18.80 29.46 6.42
C GLU A 405 17.28 29.44 6.63
N LEU A 406 16.77 28.49 7.37
CA LEU A 406 15.34 28.40 7.69
C LEU A 406 14.86 29.60 8.49
N ALA A 407 15.64 30.06 9.48
CA ALA A 407 15.29 31.26 10.26
C ALA A 407 15.29 32.54 9.42
N ARG A 408 16.17 32.63 8.40
CA ARG A 408 16.19 33.76 7.47
C ARG A 408 14.96 33.81 6.58
N ARG A 409 14.43 32.63 6.23
CA ARG A 409 13.19 32.51 5.44
C ARG A 409 11.95 32.82 6.27
N ASP A 410 11.83 32.22 7.44
CA ASP A 410 10.74 32.41 8.39
C ASP A 410 11.27 32.26 9.84
N PRO A 411 11.29 33.33 10.64
CA PRO A 411 11.81 33.28 12.02
C PRO A 411 11.14 32.26 12.93
N ARG A 412 9.92 31.81 12.60
CA ARG A 412 9.19 30.80 13.39
C ARG A 412 9.89 29.44 13.41
N PHE A 413 10.71 29.14 12.40
CA PHE A 413 11.52 27.91 12.40
C PHE A 413 12.47 27.81 13.62
N ALA A 414 12.83 28.92 14.26
CA ALA A 414 13.62 28.91 15.48
C ALA A 414 12.90 28.31 16.69
N GLN A 415 11.59 28.09 16.60
CA GLN A 415 10.81 27.45 17.67
C GLN A 415 10.76 25.92 17.51
N ILE A 416 11.08 25.40 16.34
CA ILE A 416 11.06 23.96 16.04
C ILE A 416 12.37 23.34 16.52
N THR A 417 12.27 22.29 17.34
CA THR A 417 13.41 21.53 17.86
C THR A 417 13.65 20.24 17.06
N ILE A 418 14.81 19.62 17.24
CA ILE A 418 15.11 18.28 16.74
C ILE A 418 14.04 17.28 17.24
N GLN A 419 13.62 17.43 18.50
CA GLN A 419 12.57 16.57 19.08
C GLN A 419 11.24 16.71 18.36
N ASP A 420 10.84 17.92 17.97
CA ASP A 420 9.60 18.14 17.23
C ASP A 420 9.59 17.45 15.88
N LEU A 421 10.75 17.40 15.19
CA LEU A 421 10.89 16.62 13.96
C LEU A 421 10.75 15.11 14.22
N LEU A 422 11.47 14.59 15.24
CA LEU A 422 11.44 13.16 15.60
C LEU A 422 10.07 12.69 16.08
N LEU A 423 9.29 13.59 16.69
CA LEU A 423 7.93 13.32 17.17
C LEU A 423 6.86 13.54 16.10
N MET A 424 7.22 13.97 14.89
CA MET A 424 6.27 14.35 13.85
C MET A 424 5.27 15.43 14.31
N SER A 425 5.77 16.44 15.05
CA SER A 425 4.92 17.48 15.65
C SER A 425 5.47 18.90 15.48
N SER A 426 6.21 19.14 14.41
CA SER A 426 6.85 20.45 14.16
C SER A 426 5.88 21.60 13.84
N GLY A 427 4.65 21.31 13.46
CA GLY A 427 3.70 22.30 12.92
C GLY A 427 4.01 22.73 11.48
N ILE A 428 4.94 22.06 10.80
CA ILE A 428 5.14 22.20 9.35
C ILE A 428 3.92 21.59 8.64
N ARG A 429 3.45 22.29 7.56
CA ARG A 429 2.39 21.78 6.71
C ARG A 429 2.88 20.57 5.92
N TYR A 430 2.09 19.51 5.95
CA TYR A 430 2.20 18.40 5.03
C TYR A 430 0.81 18.04 4.51
N ASN A 431 0.60 18.18 3.20
CA ASN A 431 -0.69 17.93 2.57
C ASN A 431 -0.47 17.15 1.27
N GLU A 432 -1.06 15.97 1.20
CA GLU A 432 -0.96 15.09 0.04
C GLU A 432 -1.89 15.51 -1.11
N ASP A 433 -2.86 16.38 -0.84
CA ASP A 433 -3.83 16.87 -1.82
C ASP A 433 -3.28 18.04 -2.67
N PRO A 434 -3.79 18.22 -3.90
CA PRO A 434 -3.52 19.43 -4.68
C PRO A 434 -3.97 20.70 -3.95
N PRO A 435 -3.26 21.82 -4.08
CA PRO A 435 -2.12 22.05 -4.98
C PRO A 435 -0.76 21.68 -4.38
N TYR A 436 -0.70 21.12 -3.19
CA TYR A 436 0.54 20.90 -2.45
C TYR A 436 1.27 19.62 -2.85
N GLN A 437 0.58 18.48 -2.83
CA GLN A 437 1.11 17.17 -3.21
C GLN A 437 2.46 16.85 -2.52
N ASP A 438 2.57 17.17 -1.21
CA ASP A 438 3.84 17.12 -0.49
C ASP A 438 4.45 15.69 -0.47
N ASN A 439 3.61 14.63 -0.55
CA ASN A 439 4.10 13.26 -0.68
C ASN A 439 4.85 13.05 -2.01
N ASP A 440 4.28 13.50 -3.12
CA ASP A 440 4.93 13.41 -4.43
C ASP A 440 6.18 14.28 -4.50
N VAL A 441 6.14 15.49 -3.92
CA VAL A 441 7.30 16.38 -3.83
C VAL A 441 8.44 15.71 -3.07
N THR A 442 8.19 15.14 -1.89
CA THR A 442 9.24 14.51 -1.09
C THR A 442 9.75 13.20 -1.70
N TYR A 443 8.94 12.54 -2.54
CA TYR A 443 9.35 11.29 -3.19
C TYR A 443 10.05 11.52 -4.54
N HIS A 444 9.61 12.50 -5.34
CA HIS A 444 10.04 12.67 -6.74
C HIS A 444 10.85 13.95 -7.00
N ALA A 445 11.09 14.84 -6.02
CA ALA A 445 11.84 16.07 -6.30
C ALA A 445 13.26 15.77 -6.80
N VAL A 446 13.69 16.51 -7.83
CA VAL A 446 15.08 16.46 -8.36
C VAL A 446 16.08 16.89 -7.30
N ASP A 447 15.70 17.87 -6.47
CA ASP A 447 16.50 18.38 -5.37
C ASP A 447 15.68 18.35 -4.08
N LEU A 448 15.91 17.32 -3.26
CA LEU A 448 15.25 17.15 -1.96
C LEU A 448 15.71 18.19 -0.95
N ARG A 449 16.95 18.72 -1.05
CA ARG A 449 17.42 19.80 -0.18
C ARG A 449 16.64 21.06 -0.45
N GLN A 450 16.53 21.44 -1.73
CA GLN A 450 15.72 22.58 -2.13
C GLN A 450 14.27 22.40 -1.71
N ALA A 451 13.68 21.23 -1.96
CA ALA A 451 12.30 20.94 -1.56
C ALA A 451 12.10 21.11 -0.05
N ALA A 452 12.96 20.52 0.79
CA ALA A 452 12.88 20.65 2.24
C ALA A 452 13.10 22.10 2.73
N MET A 453 13.96 22.84 2.07
CA MET A 453 14.26 24.23 2.45
C MET A 453 13.24 25.26 1.96
N GLU A 454 12.53 25.01 0.85
CA GLU A 454 11.65 26.01 0.21
C GLU A 454 10.16 25.69 0.29
N LYS A 455 9.78 24.38 0.27
CA LYS A 455 8.37 23.98 0.27
C LYS A 455 7.74 23.88 1.65
N THR A 456 8.55 23.73 2.69
CA THR A 456 8.07 23.69 4.08
C THR A 456 7.47 25.03 4.49
N ALA A 457 6.31 25.01 5.15
CA ALA A 457 5.64 26.19 5.68
C ALA A 457 5.06 25.89 7.05
N ILE A 458 5.21 26.79 8.02
CA ILE A 458 4.71 26.60 9.38
C ILE A 458 3.25 27.05 9.44
N VAL A 459 2.39 26.13 9.85
CA VAL A 459 0.93 26.34 9.94
C VAL A 459 0.38 26.18 11.36
N ASP A 460 1.15 25.56 12.27
CA ASP A 460 0.79 25.40 13.68
C ASP A 460 2.03 25.57 14.58
N ALA A 461 1.80 25.66 15.90
CA ALA A 461 2.88 25.66 16.89
C ALA A 461 3.49 24.28 17.03
N PRO A 462 4.84 24.16 17.21
CA PRO A 462 5.50 22.88 17.43
C PRO A 462 5.01 22.21 18.72
N GLY A 463 5.05 20.88 18.75
CA GLY A 463 4.65 20.06 19.90
C GLY A 463 3.14 19.90 20.11
N LYS A 464 2.29 20.54 19.30
CA LYS A 464 0.84 20.62 19.53
C LYS A 464 0.06 19.45 18.92
N HIS A 465 0.35 19.13 17.67
CA HIS A 465 -0.34 18.06 16.95
C HIS A 465 0.67 17.16 16.24
N TRP A 466 0.38 15.88 16.22
CA TRP A 466 1.08 14.91 15.40
C TRP A 466 0.61 14.99 13.94
N LEU A 467 1.56 15.04 13.02
CA LEU A 467 1.30 14.97 11.58
C LEU A 467 2.47 14.24 10.92
N TYR A 468 2.18 13.08 10.31
CA TYR A 468 3.21 12.33 9.61
C TYR A 468 3.71 13.13 8.41
N ASP A 469 5.02 13.44 8.38
CA ASP A 469 5.61 14.42 7.47
C ASP A 469 6.98 13.96 6.98
N ASN A 470 7.14 13.80 5.68
CA ASN A 470 8.39 13.38 5.05
C ASN A 470 9.46 14.49 4.98
N TYR A 471 9.12 15.76 5.18
CA TYR A 471 10.14 16.81 5.30
C TYR A 471 10.99 16.65 6.58
N HIS A 472 10.44 16.09 7.65
CA HIS A 472 11.16 15.92 8.90
C HIS A 472 12.44 15.08 8.76
N PRO A 473 12.41 13.85 8.21
CA PRO A 473 13.63 13.08 7.99
C PRO A 473 14.59 13.76 7.00
N LEU A 474 14.09 14.49 5.98
CA LEU A 474 14.95 15.23 5.06
C LEU A 474 15.74 16.34 5.80
N LEU A 475 15.06 17.11 6.65
CA LEU A 475 15.72 18.14 7.48
C LEU A 475 16.74 17.51 8.45
N LEU A 476 16.40 16.37 9.07
CA LEU A 476 17.34 15.65 9.94
C LEU A 476 18.55 15.12 9.17
N GLY A 477 18.37 14.60 7.96
CA GLY A 477 19.47 14.19 7.09
C GLY A 477 20.43 15.34 6.77
N MET A 478 19.89 16.52 6.42
CA MET A 478 20.71 17.72 6.20
C MET A 478 21.47 18.16 7.47
N ILE A 479 20.84 18.02 8.64
CA ILE A 479 21.49 18.30 9.92
C ILE A 479 22.61 17.29 10.18
N LEU A 480 22.36 15.99 10.01
CA LEU A 480 23.36 14.93 10.18
C LEU A 480 24.58 15.17 9.27
N GLU A 481 24.40 15.51 8.01
CA GLU A 481 25.52 15.82 7.11
C GLU A 481 26.35 17.00 7.64
N ARG A 482 25.72 18.05 8.12
CA ARG A 482 26.43 19.24 8.64
C ARG A 482 27.23 18.95 9.90
N VAL A 483 26.66 18.20 10.83
CA VAL A 483 27.32 17.94 12.12
C VAL A 483 28.38 16.85 12.03
N THR A 484 28.25 15.94 11.06
CA THR A 484 29.21 14.83 10.86
C THR A 484 30.28 15.17 9.84
N GLY A 485 29.99 16.07 8.89
CA GLY A 485 30.83 16.35 7.72
C GLY A 485 30.89 15.21 6.71
N MET A 486 29.93 14.28 6.78
CA MET A 486 29.83 13.08 5.94
C MET A 486 28.45 13.01 5.29
N SER A 487 28.34 12.30 4.14
CA SER A 487 27.01 11.90 3.67
C SER A 487 26.36 10.97 4.70
N VAL A 488 25.02 10.97 4.76
CA VAL A 488 24.33 10.12 5.74
C VAL A 488 24.59 8.63 5.47
N THR A 489 24.74 8.23 4.20
CA THR A 489 25.14 6.85 3.83
C THR A 489 26.52 6.50 4.40
N ALA A 490 27.50 7.40 4.29
CA ALA A 490 28.85 7.15 4.85
C ALA A 490 28.80 7.05 6.38
N TYR A 491 28.00 7.89 7.05
CA TYR A 491 27.80 7.84 8.48
C TYR A 491 27.07 6.55 8.90
N LEU A 492 26.03 6.14 8.16
CA LEU A 492 25.36 4.84 8.36
C LEU A 492 26.35 3.66 8.20
N GLN A 493 27.18 3.69 7.16
CA GLN A 493 28.21 2.65 6.94
C GLN A 493 29.14 2.52 8.14
N GLU A 494 29.63 3.63 8.64
CA GLU A 494 30.62 3.66 9.74
C GLU A 494 30.00 3.26 11.08
N LYS A 495 28.80 3.77 11.38
CA LYS A 495 28.21 3.69 12.72
C LYS A 495 27.26 2.52 12.94
N LEU A 496 26.64 2.01 11.88
CA LEU A 496 25.66 0.93 11.99
C LEU A 496 26.01 -0.25 11.06
N TRP A 497 26.22 0.00 9.77
CA TRP A 497 26.30 -1.07 8.78
C TRP A 497 27.50 -2.00 9.02
N GLU A 498 28.68 -1.44 9.16
CA GLU A 498 29.90 -2.19 9.47
C GLU A 498 29.88 -2.78 10.88
N PRO A 499 29.57 -2.03 11.96
CA PRO A 499 29.55 -2.58 13.31
C PRO A 499 28.52 -3.69 13.56
N LEU A 500 27.34 -3.63 12.90
CA LEU A 500 26.30 -4.65 13.02
C LEU A 500 26.59 -5.90 12.18
N GLY A 501 27.71 -5.94 11.48
CA GLY A 501 28.10 -7.10 10.68
C GLY A 501 27.10 -7.41 9.57
N MET A 502 26.67 -6.39 8.78
CA MET A 502 25.74 -6.62 7.67
C MET A 502 26.32 -7.60 6.66
N GLU A 503 25.56 -8.64 6.32
CA GLU A 503 26.04 -9.77 5.49
C GLU A 503 26.19 -9.39 4.03
N TYR A 504 25.37 -8.46 3.57
CA TYR A 504 25.28 -8.11 2.16
C TYR A 504 25.55 -6.63 1.93
N PRO A 505 26.02 -6.26 0.73
CA PRO A 505 26.02 -4.87 0.34
C PRO A 505 24.58 -4.37 0.24
N GLY A 506 24.38 -3.12 0.60
CA GLY A 506 23.11 -2.38 0.44
C GLY A 506 23.35 -1.09 -0.31
N SER A 507 22.36 -0.21 -0.28
CA SER A 507 22.51 1.16 -0.78
C SER A 507 21.50 2.08 -0.11
N TRP A 508 21.77 3.38 -0.18
CA TRP A 508 20.76 4.39 0.10
C TRP A 508 20.50 5.19 -1.16
N SER A 509 19.26 5.16 -1.62
CA SER A 509 18.82 5.93 -2.79
C SER A 509 18.97 7.41 -2.52
N ILE A 510 19.45 8.16 -3.51
CA ILE A 510 19.59 9.61 -3.48
C ILE A 510 18.73 10.24 -4.58
N ASN A 511 18.42 11.51 -4.41
CA ASN A 511 17.84 12.29 -5.49
C ASN A 511 18.94 13.02 -6.28
N GLY A 512 18.64 13.35 -7.54
CA GLY A 512 19.54 14.15 -8.37
C GLY A 512 20.88 13.50 -8.68
N ASP A 513 21.92 14.31 -8.73
CA ASP A 513 23.28 13.89 -9.06
C ASP A 513 24.04 13.36 -7.83
N ASN A 514 25.36 13.12 -7.97
CA ASN A 514 26.20 12.46 -6.96
C ASN A 514 26.26 13.19 -5.60
N ASP A 515 25.94 14.47 -5.54
CA ASP A 515 25.83 15.29 -4.34
C ASP A 515 24.40 15.36 -3.76
N GLY A 516 23.44 14.65 -4.36
CA GLY A 516 22.05 14.58 -3.90
C GLY A 516 21.93 14.16 -2.45
N LEU A 517 20.84 14.58 -1.79
CA LEU A 517 20.51 14.12 -0.45
C LEU A 517 19.99 12.70 -0.51
N GLU A 518 20.33 11.88 0.49
CA GLU A 518 19.68 10.60 0.67
C GLU A 518 18.17 10.77 0.80
N LYS A 519 17.42 9.86 0.22
CA LYS A 519 15.97 9.73 0.43
C LYS A 519 15.73 9.24 1.85
N MET A 520 15.84 10.16 2.79
CA MET A 520 15.80 9.89 4.23
C MET A 520 14.47 9.26 4.64
N GLU A 521 13.40 9.63 3.93
CA GLU A 521 12.06 9.16 4.19
C GLU A 521 11.82 7.69 3.76
N SER A 522 12.72 7.12 2.85
CA SER A 522 12.36 5.86 2.18
C SER A 522 13.51 5.03 1.59
N GLY A 523 14.72 5.54 1.48
CA GLY A 523 15.68 5.12 0.44
C GLY A 523 16.61 3.94 0.75
N ILE A 524 16.57 3.29 1.91
CA ILE A 524 17.49 2.18 2.23
C ILE A 524 17.09 0.92 1.48
N ASN A 525 18.05 0.32 0.76
CA ASN A 525 17.88 -0.93 0.03
C ASN A 525 18.81 -1.99 0.63
N ALA A 526 18.23 -3.06 1.18
CA ALA A 526 18.97 -4.09 1.89
C ALA A 526 18.36 -5.50 1.67
N ARG A 527 18.93 -6.52 2.28
CA ARG A 527 18.33 -7.85 2.38
C ARG A 527 17.56 -7.98 3.68
N THR A 528 16.57 -8.83 3.69
CA THR A 528 15.69 -9.06 4.85
C THR A 528 16.47 -9.36 6.13
N ILE A 529 17.52 -10.17 6.04
CA ILE A 529 18.35 -10.56 7.19
C ILE A 529 19.12 -9.37 7.77
N ASP A 530 19.55 -8.42 6.95
CA ASP A 530 20.27 -7.24 7.41
C ASP A 530 19.33 -6.25 8.11
N PHE A 531 18.06 -6.16 7.67
CA PHE A 531 17.03 -5.44 8.44
C PHE A 531 16.79 -6.08 9.82
N ALA A 532 16.86 -7.41 9.92
CA ALA A 532 16.71 -8.08 11.22
C ALA A 532 17.85 -7.75 12.20
N LYS A 533 19.06 -7.50 11.71
CA LYS A 533 20.19 -7.07 12.56
C LYS A 533 19.94 -5.70 13.20
N PHE A 534 19.32 -4.79 12.47
CA PHE A 534 18.89 -3.52 13.05
C PHE A 534 17.81 -3.74 14.13
N GLY A 535 16.85 -4.63 13.89
CA GLY A 535 15.89 -5.06 14.93
C GLY A 535 16.57 -5.65 16.16
N ARG A 536 17.64 -6.46 16.00
CA ARG A 536 18.44 -7.01 17.12
C ARG A 536 19.16 -5.94 17.92
N LEU A 537 19.71 -4.92 17.26
CA LEU A 537 20.33 -3.79 17.96
C LEU A 537 19.32 -3.13 18.92
N MET A 538 18.13 -2.87 18.43
CA MET A 538 17.08 -2.22 19.22
C MET A 538 16.54 -3.15 20.32
N LEU A 539 16.39 -4.46 20.03
CA LEU A 539 16.01 -5.49 21.00
C LEU A 539 16.99 -5.56 22.19
N ASN A 540 18.27 -5.34 21.94
CA ASN A 540 19.34 -5.37 22.92
C ASN A 540 19.73 -3.98 23.46
N HIS A 541 18.79 -3.03 23.45
CA HIS A 541 18.99 -1.68 24.00
C HIS A 541 20.22 -0.96 23.45
N GLY A 542 20.48 -1.10 22.14
CA GLY A 542 21.61 -0.46 21.48
C GLY A 542 22.95 -1.15 21.64
N GLN A 543 22.97 -2.30 22.29
CA GLN A 543 24.17 -3.12 22.43
C GLN A 543 24.34 -4.11 21.26
N TRP A 544 25.59 -4.28 20.82
CA TRP A 544 26.00 -5.24 19.82
C TRP A 544 27.33 -5.89 20.16
N GLU A 545 27.34 -7.20 20.34
CA GLU A 545 28.54 -7.99 20.66
C GLU A 545 29.40 -7.33 21.76
N GLY A 546 28.77 -6.92 22.86
CA GLY A 546 29.40 -6.30 24.02
C GLY A 546 29.78 -4.81 23.85
N LYS A 547 29.50 -4.19 22.71
CA LYS A 547 29.74 -2.75 22.47
C LYS A 547 28.39 -2.00 22.47
N GLN A 548 28.39 -0.82 23.10
CA GLN A 548 27.25 0.12 22.95
C GLN A 548 27.43 0.88 21.63
N ILE A 549 26.50 0.68 20.70
CA ILE A 549 26.48 1.33 19.37
C ILE A 549 25.69 2.64 19.46
N VAL A 550 24.57 2.63 20.13
CA VAL A 550 23.76 3.80 20.49
C VAL A 550 23.35 3.65 21.94
N SER A 551 23.27 4.73 22.71
CA SER A 551 22.99 4.65 24.14
C SER A 551 21.66 3.94 24.45
N GLN A 552 21.64 3.17 25.54
CA GLN A 552 20.41 2.55 26.04
C GLN A 552 19.32 3.61 26.27
N ALA A 553 19.70 4.76 26.84
CA ALA A 553 18.79 5.87 27.10
C ALA A 553 18.10 6.35 25.81
N TRP A 554 18.85 6.40 24.68
CA TRP A 554 18.25 6.75 23.40
C TRP A 554 17.22 5.70 22.93
N VAL A 555 17.58 4.42 23.01
CA VAL A 555 16.66 3.35 22.59
C VAL A 555 15.36 3.36 23.41
N GLU A 556 15.48 3.50 24.74
CA GLU A 556 14.33 3.61 25.63
C GLU A 556 13.48 4.86 25.31
N GLN A 557 14.15 6.02 25.14
CA GLN A 557 13.47 7.25 24.77
C GLN A 557 12.76 7.14 23.42
N ALA A 558 13.33 6.44 22.45
CA ALA A 558 12.76 6.29 21.12
C ALA A 558 11.58 5.29 21.07
N THR A 559 11.61 4.25 21.90
CA THR A 559 10.70 3.09 21.74
C THR A 559 9.72 2.87 22.90
N GLU A 560 9.85 3.58 24.02
CA GLU A 560 8.90 3.48 25.13
C GLU A 560 7.71 4.42 24.93
N ALA A 561 6.52 3.90 25.30
CA ALA A 561 5.30 4.67 25.22
C ALA A 561 5.34 5.91 26.11
N GLU A 562 4.85 7.00 25.58
CA GLU A 562 4.64 8.24 26.32
C GLU A 562 3.14 8.57 26.33
N GLU A 563 2.65 9.06 27.46
CA GLU A 563 1.26 9.53 27.56
C GLU A 563 1.13 10.87 26.82
N ARG A 564 0.24 10.90 25.87
CA ARG A 564 -0.13 12.09 25.09
C ARG A 564 -1.63 12.30 25.17
N PRO A 565 -2.12 13.55 25.22
CA PRO A 565 -3.55 13.81 25.15
C PRO A 565 -4.12 13.28 23.83
N SER A 566 -5.37 12.81 23.83
CA SER A 566 -6.03 12.30 22.61
C SER A 566 -6.03 13.31 21.46
N SER A 567 -6.12 14.61 21.78
CA SER A 567 -6.04 15.69 20.79
C SER A 567 -4.69 15.79 20.06
N TYR A 568 -3.64 15.19 20.60
CA TYR A 568 -2.31 15.18 19.95
C TYR A 568 -2.31 14.40 18.64
N TYR A 569 -2.97 13.25 18.63
CA TYR A 569 -3.10 12.41 17.42
C TYR A 569 -4.36 12.73 16.60
N GLY A 570 -5.16 13.71 17.05
CA GLY A 570 -6.44 14.02 16.42
C GLY A 570 -7.45 12.87 16.55
N ASP A 571 -8.31 12.75 15.54
CA ASP A 571 -9.34 11.72 15.49
C ASP A 571 -8.87 10.46 14.72
N ASP A 572 -7.54 10.25 14.56
CA ASP A 572 -7.03 9.10 13.83
C ASP A 572 -7.39 7.79 14.55
N PRO A 573 -8.22 6.92 13.93
CA PRO A 573 -8.71 5.70 14.57
C PRO A 573 -7.57 4.73 14.96
N PHE A 574 -6.43 4.80 14.31
CA PHE A 574 -5.26 3.98 14.60
C PHE A 574 -4.78 4.23 16.04
N PHE A 575 -4.68 5.50 16.45
CA PHE A 575 -4.19 5.85 17.78
C PHE A 575 -5.29 5.77 18.87
N VAL A 576 -6.53 6.09 18.51
CA VAL A 576 -7.63 6.17 19.47
C VAL A 576 -8.10 4.80 19.97
N SER A 577 -8.10 3.78 19.10
CA SER A 577 -8.79 2.51 19.41
C SER A 577 -7.91 1.38 19.94
N LEU A 578 -6.58 1.42 19.80
CA LEU A 578 -5.73 0.24 19.93
C LEU A 578 -4.49 0.41 20.85
N GLY A 579 -4.32 1.55 21.51
CA GLY A 579 -3.15 1.79 22.36
C GLY A 579 -1.83 1.92 21.58
N HIS A 580 -1.94 2.33 20.33
CA HIS A 580 -0.77 2.64 19.50
C HIS A 580 -0.19 4.01 19.85
N TYR A 581 1.09 4.20 19.57
CA TYR A 581 1.77 5.48 19.67
C TYR A 581 2.83 5.61 18.58
N TYR A 582 3.30 6.84 18.34
CA TYR A 582 4.42 7.12 17.46
C TYR A 582 5.43 7.99 18.20
N LYS A 583 6.70 7.59 18.18
CA LYS A 583 7.77 8.32 18.87
C LYS A 583 9.10 8.09 18.19
N TYR A 584 9.83 9.15 17.93
CA TYR A 584 11.20 9.13 17.36
C TYR A 584 11.32 8.18 16.14
N PHE A 585 10.35 8.28 15.23
CA PHE A 585 10.27 7.49 14.02
C PHE A 585 10.06 5.97 14.23
N TRP A 586 9.52 5.60 15.39
CA TRP A 586 9.07 4.26 15.71
C TRP A 586 7.56 4.24 15.94
N TRP A 587 6.90 3.27 15.38
CA TRP A 587 5.54 2.91 15.76
C TRP A 587 5.58 1.99 16.96
N GLY A 588 4.68 2.14 17.90
CA GLY A 588 4.66 1.32 19.10
C GLY A 588 3.27 0.92 19.53
N ASP A 589 3.23 -0.19 20.26
CA ASP A 589 2.02 -0.78 20.81
C ASP A 589 2.17 -0.94 22.32
N LYS A 590 1.31 -0.29 23.09
CA LYS A 590 1.25 -0.48 24.54
C LYS A 590 0.83 -1.89 24.87
N ARG A 591 1.53 -2.53 25.79
CA ARG A 591 1.27 -3.89 26.25
C ARG A 591 0.97 -3.92 27.76
N PRO A 592 0.33 -4.98 28.30
CA PRO A 592 0.08 -5.11 29.72
C PRO A 592 1.37 -4.96 30.55
N GLY A 593 1.24 -4.32 31.72
CA GLY A 593 2.38 -4.11 32.63
C GLY A 593 3.30 -2.95 32.26
N GLY A 594 2.81 -1.98 31.46
CA GLY A 594 3.58 -0.79 31.08
C GLY A 594 4.72 -1.07 30.10
N LYS A 595 4.66 -2.19 29.41
CA LYS A 595 5.62 -2.60 28.38
C LYS A 595 5.16 -2.15 27.00
N SER A 596 6.07 -2.23 26.03
CA SER A 596 5.75 -1.92 24.64
C SER A 596 6.42 -2.93 23.71
N ASP A 597 5.72 -3.26 22.61
CA ASP A 597 6.35 -3.73 21.40
C ASP A 597 6.48 -2.53 20.46
N PHE A 598 7.46 -2.55 19.59
CA PHE A 598 7.65 -1.46 18.64
C PHE A 598 8.08 -1.98 17.27
N HIS A 599 7.86 -1.18 16.25
CA HIS A 599 8.17 -1.60 14.89
C HIS A 599 8.49 -0.41 13.98
N ALA A 600 9.46 -0.63 13.08
CA ALA A 600 9.65 0.21 11.92
C ALA A 600 8.67 -0.25 10.83
N VAL A 601 7.96 0.70 10.21
CA VAL A 601 6.98 0.42 9.15
C VAL A 601 7.33 1.20 7.89
N GLY A 602 7.28 0.53 6.75
CA GLY A 602 7.40 1.15 5.44
C GLY A 602 6.22 0.84 4.54
N ASN A 603 5.98 1.73 3.58
CA ASN A 603 4.95 1.53 2.57
C ASN A 603 5.07 0.15 1.91
N LYS A 604 3.99 -0.33 1.31
CA LYS A 604 3.92 -1.67 0.69
C LYS A 604 4.18 -2.81 1.69
N GLY A 605 4.06 -2.54 3.01
CA GLY A 605 4.11 -3.56 4.07
C GLY A 605 5.52 -4.02 4.43
N GLN A 606 6.48 -3.11 4.51
CA GLN A 606 7.78 -3.38 5.08
C GLN A 606 7.69 -3.27 6.60
N TYR A 607 8.21 -4.26 7.34
CA TYR A 607 8.18 -4.29 8.80
C TYR A 607 9.47 -4.82 9.39
N ILE A 608 9.94 -4.17 10.45
CA ILE A 608 10.83 -4.73 11.46
C ILE A 608 10.08 -4.63 12.78
N TYR A 609 9.47 -5.71 13.22
CA TYR A 609 8.75 -5.78 14.48
C TYR A 609 9.67 -6.35 15.57
N VAL A 610 9.66 -5.71 16.74
CA VAL A 610 10.49 -6.08 17.89
C VAL A 610 9.59 -6.24 19.12
N SER A 611 9.65 -7.40 19.75
CA SER A 611 9.02 -7.65 21.04
C SER A 611 10.09 -7.90 22.10
N PRO A 612 10.45 -6.90 22.90
CA PRO A 612 11.55 -7.03 23.88
C PRO A 612 11.28 -8.09 24.95
N GLN A 613 10.03 -8.18 25.43
CA GLN A 613 9.66 -9.14 26.46
C GLN A 613 9.75 -10.60 25.99
N LYS A 614 9.50 -10.82 24.71
CA LYS A 614 9.51 -12.17 24.11
C LYS A 614 10.83 -12.49 23.43
N ARG A 615 11.71 -11.49 23.33
CA ARG A 615 12.98 -11.57 22.60
C ARG A 615 12.79 -12.03 21.16
N VAL A 616 11.74 -11.50 20.51
CA VAL A 616 11.35 -11.88 19.16
C VAL A 616 11.53 -10.69 18.23
N ILE A 617 12.09 -10.96 17.05
CA ILE A 617 12.16 -10.05 15.90
C ILE A 617 11.39 -10.71 14.76
N ILE A 618 10.50 -9.96 14.13
CA ILE A 618 9.82 -10.41 12.90
C ILE A 618 10.10 -9.38 11.81
N VAL A 619 10.62 -9.84 10.67
CA VAL A 619 10.77 -8.99 9.50
C VAL A 619 9.85 -9.51 8.41
N ARG A 620 8.99 -8.64 7.92
CA ARG A 620 8.19 -8.86 6.73
C ARG A 620 8.53 -7.84 5.68
N ASN A 621 8.76 -8.30 4.47
CA ASN A 621 8.80 -7.44 3.29
C ASN A 621 7.68 -7.83 2.33
N GLY A 622 7.19 -6.86 1.58
CA GLY A 622 6.11 -7.07 0.62
C GLY A 622 6.16 -6.04 -0.50
N PHE A 623 5.45 -6.30 -1.58
CA PHE A 623 5.18 -5.31 -2.64
C PHE A 623 3.80 -4.67 -2.47
N ASP A 624 3.06 -5.08 -1.43
CA ASP A 624 1.82 -4.52 -0.93
C ASP A 624 1.63 -4.89 0.55
N PHE A 625 0.76 -4.17 1.27
CA PHE A 625 0.37 -4.56 2.62
C PHE A 625 -0.40 -5.89 2.66
N GLY A 626 -1.22 -6.19 1.66
CA GLY A 626 -2.05 -7.39 1.57
C GLY A 626 -3.20 -7.44 2.57
N ILE A 627 -2.98 -6.98 3.80
CA ILE A 627 -3.98 -6.76 4.86
C ILE A 627 -3.69 -5.44 5.57
N PRO A 628 -4.63 -4.87 6.36
CA PRO A 628 -4.38 -3.65 7.14
C PRO A 628 -3.10 -3.69 7.97
N SER A 629 -2.40 -2.58 8.04
CA SER A 629 -1.20 -2.43 8.86
C SER A 629 -1.45 -2.85 10.32
N SER A 630 -2.58 -2.44 10.92
CA SER A 630 -2.99 -2.82 12.28
C SER A 630 -3.20 -4.34 12.45
N ARG A 631 -3.64 -5.03 11.38
CA ARG A 631 -3.79 -6.50 11.42
C ARG A 631 -2.43 -7.21 11.39
N TRP A 632 -1.45 -6.68 10.66
CA TRP A 632 -0.07 -7.18 10.71
C TRP A 632 0.51 -7.05 12.12
N ALA A 633 0.41 -5.88 12.75
CA ALA A 633 0.88 -5.65 14.12
C ALA A 633 0.23 -6.65 15.10
N ARG A 634 -1.09 -6.91 14.95
CA ARG A 634 -1.80 -7.92 15.75
C ARG A 634 -1.29 -9.34 15.51
N LEU A 635 -1.06 -9.74 14.26
CA LEU A 635 -0.51 -11.05 13.90
C LEU A 635 0.89 -11.25 14.49
N PHE A 636 1.75 -10.24 14.38
CA PHE A 636 3.10 -10.29 14.95
C PHE A 636 3.08 -10.41 16.47
N TYR A 637 2.20 -9.65 17.14
CA TYR A 637 2.01 -9.76 18.58
C TYR A 637 1.55 -11.17 19.00
N GLN A 638 0.54 -11.71 18.32
CA GLN A 638 0.05 -13.07 18.60
C GLN A 638 1.14 -14.12 18.38
N LEU A 639 1.90 -13.98 17.29
CA LEU A 639 3.01 -14.88 16.98
C LEU A 639 4.11 -14.80 18.05
N ALA A 640 4.55 -13.61 18.40
CA ALA A 640 5.57 -13.41 19.43
C ALA A 640 5.15 -13.96 20.80
N ASN A 641 3.86 -13.86 21.15
CA ASN A 641 3.35 -14.41 22.40
C ASN A 641 3.22 -15.94 22.40
N GLY A 642 2.99 -16.55 21.23
CA GLY A 642 2.87 -18.00 21.10
C GLY A 642 4.21 -18.74 21.06
N LEU A 643 5.30 -18.03 20.76
CA LEU A 643 6.67 -18.56 20.75
C LEU A 643 7.31 -18.51 22.14
#